data_c18bdeb835d3b54ba0e49d5569d0bea7
#
_entry.id   c18bdeb835d3b54ba0e49d5569d0bea7
#
_cell.length_a   1.000
_cell.length_b   1.000
_cell.length_c   1.000
_cell.angle_alpha   90.00
_cell.angle_beta   90.00
_cell.angle_gamma   90.00
#
_symmetry.space_group_name_H-M   'P 1'
#
loop_
_entity.id
_entity.type
_entity.pdbx_description
1 polymer ?
#
loop_
_entity_poly.entity_id
_entity_poly.type
_entity_poly.pdbx_seq_one_letter_code
_entity_poly.pdbx_strand_id
1 'polypeptide(L)'
;MMKLKKRTFLILMAALTATFASAQKQPLPEWQSQYAVGLNKLAPHTYVWPYADASDIEKPGGYEQSPYYMSLNGKWKFNWVKNPDNRPKDFYQPSYYTGGWADINVPGNWERQGYGTAIYVNETYEFDDKMFNFKKNPPLVPSAENEVGSYRRTFKVPADWKGRRVVLCCEGVISFYYVWVNGKLLGYNQGSKTAAEWDITDVLSEGENVVALEVYRWSSGAYLECQDMWRLSGIERDVYLYSTPKQYIADYKVSASLDKEKYKEGVFNLEVTVEGPSATASSIAYTLKDASGKAVLQDAINIKSRGLSNFIAFDEKKIAEVKAWNAEHPNLYTLVLELKDAQGKVTELTGCEVGFRTSEIKDGRFCINGVPVLVKGTNRHEHSQLGRTVSKELMEQDIRLMKQHNINMVRNSHYPTHPYWYQLCDRYGLYMIDEANIESHGMGYGPASLAKESNLMTAHIYRTHLMYELSKNHPAIVIWSQGNEAGNGINFERTYDWLKSVEKGRPVQYERAELNYNTDIYCRMYRSVDEIKAYVGKKDIYRPFILCEYLHAMGNSCGGMKEYWEVFENEPMAQGGCIWDWVDQNFREIDKDGKWYWTYGGDYGPEGIPSFGNFCGNGLVNAVREPHPHLLEVKKIYQNIKATLSDRKNLKVCIKNWYDFSNLNEYILRWNVKGEDGTVLAEGTKEVDCEPHATVDVTLGAVKLPNTVREAYLNLSWSRKEATPLVDTDWEVAYDQFVLAGNKNTTAYRPQKAGETAFVVDKNTGALSSLTLDGKELLAAPITLSLFRPATDNDNRDRNGARLWRKAGLNNLTQKVVSLKEEKTSATVRAEILNGKGQKVGMADFVYALDKNGALKVRTTFQPDTAIVKSMARLGLTFRMADAYNQVSYLGRGDHETYIDRNQSGRIGLYDTTVERMFHYYATPQSTANRTDVRWAKLTDQAGEGVFMESNRPFQFSIIPFSDVLLEKAHHINELERDGMITIHLDAEQAGVGTATCGPGVLPQYLVPVKKQSFEFTLYPVK
;
A
#
# COMPACT_ATOMS: atom_id res chain seq x y z
N MET A 1 -85.00 17.55 1.37
CA MET A 1 -83.94 16.53 0.95
C MET A 1 -82.51 17.05 0.90
N MET A 2 -82.26 18.36 1.06
CA MET A 2 -80.90 18.93 1.00
C MET A 2 -80.14 19.10 2.34
N LYS A 3 -80.77 18.94 3.47
CA LYS A 3 -80.19 19.08 4.81
C LYS A 3 -79.63 17.70 5.39
N LEU A 4 -80.06 16.55 4.86
CA LEU A 4 -79.56 15.28 5.30
C LEU A 4 -78.23 14.83 4.65
N LYS A 5 -77.89 15.34 3.43
CA LYS A 5 -76.64 14.98 2.73
C LYS A 5 -75.41 15.71 3.28
N LYS A 6 -75.55 16.86 3.97
CA LYS A 6 -74.46 17.59 4.55
C LYS A 6 -73.95 16.96 5.90
N ARG A 7 -74.80 16.33 6.68
CA ARG A 7 -74.41 15.68 7.95
C ARG A 7 -73.71 14.34 7.70
N THR A 8 -74.12 13.60 6.68
CA THR A 8 -73.46 12.34 6.33
C THR A 8 -72.06 12.56 5.71
N PHE A 9 -71.88 13.66 4.98
CA PHE A 9 -70.55 14.00 4.42
C PHE A 9 -69.57 14.49 5.47
N LEU A 10 -70.06 15.21 6.52
CA LEU A 10 -69.20 15.64 7.65
C LEU A 10 -68.85 14.45 8.56
N ILE A 11 -69.70 13.48 8.75
CA ILE A 11 -69.40 12.30 9.55
C ILE A 11 -68.49 11.36 8.78
N LEU A 12 -68.57 11.27 7.46
CA LEU A 12 -67.58 10.52 6.65
C LEU A 12 -66.21 11.23 6.62
N MET A 13 -66.14 12.55 6.57
CA MET A 13 -64.86 13.27 6.66
C MET A 13 -64.23 13.16 8.06
N ALA A 14 -65.01 13.21 9.12
CA ALA A 14 -64.54 12.98 10.49
C ALA A 14 -64.14 11.52 10.74
N ALA A 15 -64.79 10.54 10.10
CA ALA A 15 -64.37 9.12 10.15
C ALA A 15 -63.12 8.84 9.28
N LEU A 16 -62.93 9.53 8.14
CA LEU A 16 -61.69 9.45 7.35
C LEU A 16 -60.52 10.16 8.01
N THR A 17 -60.73 11.22 8.79
CA THR A 17 -59.63 11.87 9.55
C THR A 17 -59.27 11.10 10.82
N ALA A 18 -60.17 10.27 11.37
CA ALA A 18 -59.85 9.43 12.52
C ALA A 18 -59.16 8.09 12.18
N THR A 19 -59.16 7.67 10.88
CA THR A 19 -58.47 6.46 10.42
C THR A 19 -57.10 6.74 9.78
N PHE A 20 -56.69 8.00 9.65
CA PHE A 20 -55.34 8.39 9.30
C PHE A 20 -54.49 8.84 10.50
N ALA A 21 -54.90 8.57 11.72
CA ALA A 21 -53.98 8.48 12.84
C ALA A 21 -53.31 7.07 12.85
N SER A 22 -52.83 6.63 11.69
CA SER A 22 -51.79 5.61 11.67
C SER A 22 -50.57 6.19 12.38
N ALA A 23 -50.08 5.50 13.37
CA ALA A 23 -48.88 5.81 14.10
C ALA A 23 -47.87 6.54 13.18
N GLN A 24 -47.70 7.84 13.37
CA GLN A 24 -46.51 8.53 12.84
C GLN A 24 -45.39 7.77 13.48
N LYS A 25 -44.74 6.88 12.70
CA LYS A 25 -43.46 6.35 13.09
C LYS A 25 -42.63 7.60 13.45
N GLN A 26 -42.15 7.66 14.68
CA GLN A 26 -41.21 8.69 15.06
C GLN A 26 -40.11 8.76 13.98
N PRO A 27 -39.76 9.95 13.50
CA PRO A 27 -38.71 10.06 12.51
C PRO A 27 -37.46 9.36 13.06
N LEU A 28 -36.81 8.59 12.21
CA LEU A 28 -35.54 7.96 12.58
C LEU A 28 -34.56 9.04 13.02
N PRO A 29 -33.70 8.78 14.01
CA PRO A 29 -32.63 9.71 14.35
C PRO A 29 -31.71 9.87 13.14
N GLU A 30 -31.04 10.99 13.03
CA GLU A 30 -30.24 11.37 11.86
C GLU A 30 -29.18 10.35 11.52
N TRP A 31 -28.56 9.72 12.52
CA TRP A 31 -27.55 8.66 12.31
C TRP A 31 -28.13 7.35 11.72
N GLN A 32 -29.44 7.21 11.67
CA GLN A 32 -30.17 6.10 11.02
C GLN A 32 -30.74 6.50 9.65
N SER A 33 -30.41 7.68 9.13
CA SER A 33 -30.99 8.22 7.90
C SER A 33 -29.92 8.44 6.82
N GLN A 34 -30.10 7.83 5.64
CA GLN A 34 -29.24 8.03 4.48
C GLN A 34 -29.34 9.45 3.88
N TYR A 35 -30.35 10.24 4.27
CA TYR A 35 -30.51 11.62 3.82
C TYR A 35 -29.80 12.62 4.73
N ALA A 36 -29.37 12.20 5.91
CA ALA A 36 -28.73 13.05 6.90
C ALA A 36 -27.23 13.17 6.65
N VAL A 37 -26.84 13.67 5.47
CA VAL A 37 -25.43 13.81 5.08
C VAL A 37 -24.70 14.96 5.79
N GLY A 38 -25.45 15.94 6.32
CA GLY A 38 -24.91 17.04 7.10
C GLY A 38 -25.96 18.13 7.35
N LEU A 39 -25.73 18.94 8.40
CA LEU A 39 -26.60 20.05 8.79
C LEU A 39 -25.76 21.29 9.10
N ASN A 40 -26.17 22.45 8.53
CA ASN A 40 -25.58 23.76 8.77
C ASN A 40 -24.07 23.84 8.53
N LYS A 41 -23.48 22.92 7.79
CA LYS A 41 -22.09 22.98 7.38
C LYS A 41 -21.90 24.01 6.29
N LEU A 42 -20.69 24.55 6.16
CA LEU A 42 -20.29 25.28 4.98
C LEU A 42 -20.45 24.39 3.74
N ALA A 43 -20.74 25.01 2.59
CA ALA A 43 -20.74 24.30 1.32
C ALA A 43 -19.36 23.69 1.06
N PRO A 44 -19.28 22.54 0.40
CA PRO A 44 -17.99 22.00 -0.01
C PRO A 44 -17.18 23.00 -0.84
N HIS A 45 -15.92 23.20 -0.49
CA HIS A 45 -14.99 24.13 -1.15
C HIS A 45 -13.55 23.63 -1.00
N THR A 46 -12.62 24.22 -1.75
CA THR A 46 -11.19 23.92 -1.56
C THR A 46 -10.69 24.45 -0.22
N TYR A 47 -9.57 23.94 0.26
CA TYR A 47 -8.96 24.49 1.46
C TYR A 47 -8.55 25.96 1.22
N VAL A 48 -9.12 26.88 1.98
CA VAL A 48 -8.85 28.31 1.94
C VAL A 48 -8.25 28.70 3.29
N TRP A 49 -6.98 28.38 3.50
CA TRP A 49 -6.29 28.78 4.72
C TRP A 49 -5.84 30.24 4.63
N PRO A 50 -6.16 31.08 5.62
CA PRO A 50 -5.69 32.47 5.65
C PRO A 50 -4.23 32.49 6.12
N TYR A 51 -3.34 33.10 5.32
CA TYR A 51 -1.94 33.29 5.65
C TYR A 51 -1.67 34.74 6.09
N ALA A 52 -0.60 34.92 6.87
CA ALA A 52 -0.06 36.27 7.15
C ALA A 52 1.09 36.60 6.19
N ASP A 53 1.84 35.60 5.73
CA ASP A 53 2.94 35.73 4.80
C ASP A 53 2.76 34.76 3.60
N ALA A 54 2.94 35.29 2.39
CA ALA A 54 2.81 34.50 1.18
C ALA A 54 3.88 33.39 1.06
N SER A 55 5.04 33.53 1.72
CA SER A 55 6.08 32.51 1.73
C SER A 55 5.65 31.23 2.46
N ASP A 56 4.63 31.27 3.30
CA ASP A 56 4.11 30.08 3.99
C ASP A 56 3.25 29.21 3.07
N ILE A 57 2.74 29.76 1.95
CA ILE A 57 2.03 28.99 0.92
C ILE A 57 2.94 27.93 0.29
N GLU A 58 4.24 28.22 0.18
CA GLU A 58 5.25 27.34 -0.44
C GLU A 58 5.73 26.22 0.49
N LYS A 59 5.21 26.13 1.72
CA LYS A 59 5.61 25.13 2.71
C LYS A 59 4.49 24.12 2.93
N PRO A 60 4.71 22.81 2.80
CA PRO A 60 3.72 21.83 3.22
C PRO A 60 3.33 22.06 4.68
N GLY A 61 2.04 22.14 4.95
CA GLY A 61 1.55 22.48 6.30
C GLY A 61 1.83 23.91 6.76
N GLY A 62 2.26 24.82 5.87
CA GLY A 62 2.58 26.21 6.21
C GLY A 62 1.44 27.01 6.82
N TYR A 63 0.18 26.62 6.53
CA TYR A 63 -1.03 27.22 7.13
C TYR A 63 -1.05 27.14 8.66
N GLU A 64 -0.40 26.15 9.27
CA GLU A 64 -0.33 25.99 10.73
C GLU A 64 0.53 27.06 11.41
N GLN A 65 1.40 27.72 10.66
CA GLN A 65 2.22 28.84 11.13
C GLN A 65 1.45 30.18 11.11
N SER A 66 0.27 30.19 10.46
CA SER A 66 -0.54 31.38 10.36
C SER A 66 -1.10 31.82 11.73
N PRO A 67 -1.04 33.11 12.09
CA PRO A 67 -1.70 33.63 13.28
C PRO A 67 -3.23 33.52 13.21
N TYR A 68 -3.78 33.14 12.06
CA TYR A 68 -5.20 32.91 11.85
C TYR A 68 -5.59 31.44 11.92
N TYR A 69 -4.69 30.57 12.33
CA TYR A 69 -4.90 29.14 12.57
C TYR A 69 -4.73 28.81 14.06
N MET A 70 -5.58 27.95 14.59
CA MET A 70 -5.48 27.49 15.96
C MET A 70 -5.84 26.01 16.07
N SER A 71 -4.88 25.15 16.35
CA SER A 71 -5.12 23.71 16.57
C SER A 71 -5.93 23.47 17.85
N LEU A 72 -6.89 22.57 17.76
CA LEU A 72 -7.61 21.99 18.89
C LEU A 72 -7.20 20.53 19.14
N ASN A 73 -6.10 20.06 18.56
CA ASN A 73 -5.54 18.74 18.81
C ASN A 73 -4.99 18.63 20.25
N GLY A 74 -4.79 17.39 20.68
CA GLY A 74 -4.26 17.08 22.00
C GLY A 74 -5.28 16.40 22.91
N LYS A 75 -5.25 16.66 24.21
CA LYS A 75 -6.15 15.98 25.15
C LYS A 75 -7.53 16.62 25.20
N TRP A 76 -8.55 15.77 25.08
CA TRP A 76 -9.96 16.13 25.24
C TRP A 76 -10.57 15.34 26.38
N LYS A 77 -11.54 15.88 27.10
CA LYS A 77 -12.39 15.11 28.03
C LYS A 77 -13.26 14.15 27.23
N PHE A 78 -13.35 12.91 27.72
CA PHE A 78 -14.00 11.83 26.99
C PHE A 78 -14.85 10.95 27.89
N ASN A 79 -16.05 10.64 27.42
CA ASN A 79 -16.95 9.65 28.02
C ASN A 79 -17.42 8.69 26.95
N TRP A 80 -17.19 7.42 27.15
CA TRP A 80 -17.59 6.36 26.22
C TRP A 80 -18.70 5.50 26.82
N VAL A 81 -19.69 5.17 26.01
CA VAL A 81 -20.77 4.25 26.36
C VAL A 81 -21.03 3.25 25.24
N LYS A 82 -21.40 2.04 25.61
CA LYS A 82 -21.70 0.96 24.66
C LYS A 82 -23.06 1.13 23.96
N ASN A 83 -24.00 1.80 24.63
CA ASN A 83 -25.37 1.99 24.13
C ASN A 83 -25.71 3.49 24.08
N PRO A 84 -26.26 3.99 22.96
CA PRO A 84 -26.62 5.39 22.80
C PRO A 84 -27.56 5.93 23.90
N ASP A 85 -28.44 5.09 24.48
CA ASP A 85 -29.38 5.51 25.51
C ASP A 85 -28.68 5.91 26.82
N ASN A 86 -27.47 5.40 27.05
CA ASN A 86 -26.67 5.64 28.25
C ASN A 86 -25.73 6.84 28.12
N ARG A 87 -25.71 7.49 26.97
CA ARG A 87 -24.84 8.65 26.75
C ARG A 87 -25.19 9.81 27.68
N PRO A 88 -24.20 10.60 28.13
CA PRO A 88 -24.46 11.76 28.97
C PRO A 88 -25.39 12.74 28.23
N LYS A 89 -26.43 13.17 28.92
CA LYS A 89 -27.32 14.22 28.45
C LYS A 89 -26.76 15.58 28.82
N ASP A 90 -27.00 16.60 28.02
CA ASP A 90 -26.62 17.99 28.26
C ASP A 90 -25.11 18.21 28.47
N PHE A 91 -24.26 17.24 28.13
CA PHE A 91 -22.80 17.33 28.33
C PHE A 91 -22.15 18.48 27.55
N TYR A 92 -22.82 18.93 26.51
CA TYR A 92 -22.43 20.07 25.67
C TYR A 92 -22.63 21.43 26.36
N GLN A 93 -23.37 21.50 27.47
CA GLN A 93 -23.58 22.76 28.20
C GLN A 93 -22.29 23.22 28.87
N PRO A 94 -21.98 24.53 28.83
CA PRO A 94 -20.76 25.05 29.46
C PRO A 94 -20.62 24.71 30.96
N SER A 95 -21.73 24.67 31.67
CA SER A 95 -21.78 24.37 33.09
C SER A 95 -21.67 22.89 33.45
N TYR A 96 -21.69 21.99 32.49
CA TYR A 96 -21.65 20.54 32.74
C TYR A 96 -20.30 20.12 33.34
N TYR A 97 -20.35 19.40 34.45
CA TYR A 97 -19.16 18.95 35.19
C TYR A 97 -18.54 17.68 34.56
N THR A 98 -17.30 17.78 34.11
CA THR A 98 -16.54 16.68 33.49
C THR A 98 -15.39 16.14 34.34
N GLY A 99 -15.34 16.47 35.64
CA GLY A 99 -14.21 16.09 36.51
C GLY A 99 -14.00 14.58 36.68
N GLY A 100 -15.04 13.76 36.39
CA GLY A 100 -14.95 12.29 36.38
C GLY A 100 -14.69 11.68 34.99
N TRP A 101 -14.50 12.48 33.95
CA TRP A 101 -14.24 11.99 32.62
C TRP A 101 -12.75 11.72 32.40
N ALA A 102 -12.46 10.69 31.59
CA ALA A 102 -11.11 10.42 31.16
C ALA A 102 -10.59 11.48 30.19
N ASP A 103 -9.30 11.46 29.95
CA ASP A 103 -8.67 12.20 28.84
C ASP A 103 -8.42 11.24 27.67
N ILE A 104 -8.69 11.69 26.45
CA ILE A 104 -8.38 10.99 25.21
C ILE A 104 -7.55 11.89 24.30
N ASN A 105 -6.63 11.32 23.53
CA ASN A 105 -5.87 12.07 22.53
C ASN A 105 -6.67 12.25 21.25
N VAL A 106 -6.63 13.46 20.70
CA VAL A 106 -7.20 13.85 19.40
C VAL A 106 -6.08 14.46 18.56
N PRO A 107 -5.85 13.99 17.33
CA PRO A 107 -6.52 12.86 16.69
C PRO A 107 -6.15 11.51 17.33
N GLY A 108 -7.06 10.53 17.16
CA GLY A 108 -6.85 9.17 17.64
C GLY A 108 -8.15 8.34 17.64
N ASN A 109 -8.01 7.05 17.38
CA ASN A 109 -9.11 6.11 17.49
C ASN A 109 -9.30 5.71 18.95
N TRP A 110 -10.55 5.62 19.43
CA TRP A 110 -10.78 5.27 20.84
C TRP A 110 -10.47 3.81 21.14
N GLU A 111 -10.59 2.88 20.15
CA GLU A 111 -10.25 1.47 20.32
C GLU A 111 -8.75 1.28 20.61
N ARG A 112 -7.91 2.17 20.08
CA ARG A 112 -6.47 2.18 20.35
C ARG A 112 -6.08 2.90 21.65
N GLN A 113 -7.07 3.43 22.34
CA GLN A 113 -6.90 4.15 23.61
C GLN A 113 -7.69 3.50 24.75
N GLY A 114 -8.11 2.24 24.58
CA GLY A 114 -8.69 1.41 25.65
C GLY A 114 -10.21 1.42 25.73
N TYR A 115 -10.93 1.88 24.67
CA TYR A 115 -12.38 1.92 24.65
C TYR A 115 -12.91 1.13 23.46
N GLY A 116 -13.97 0.36 23.65
CA GLY A 116 -14.56 -0.45 22.60
C GLY A 116 -13.65 -1.57 22.11
N THR A 117 -13.90 -2.06 20.91
CA THR A 117 -13.15 -3.18 20.31
C THR A 117 -12.79 -2.89 18.88
N ALA A 118 -11.49 -3.02 18.54
CA ALA A 118 -11.02 -2.97 17.17
C ALA A 118 -11.49 -4.23 16.42
N ILE A 119 -12.15 -4.05 15.27
CA ILE A 119 -12.65 -5.15 14.43
C ILE A 119 -12.06 -4.99 13.03
N TYR A 120 -11.50 -6.06 12.50
CA TYR A 120 -11.03 -6.09 11.12
C TYR A 120 -11.87 -7.06 10.29
N VAL A 121 -12.57 -6.51 9.31
CA VAL A 121 -13.31 -7.27 8.30
C VAL A 121 -13.08 -6.65 6.92
N ASN A 122 -13.11 -7.48 5.87
CA ASN A 122 -12.99 -7.06 4.48
C ASN A 122 -14.39 -6.86 3.84
N GLU A 123 -14.92 -7.90 3.22
CA GLU A 123 -16.10 -7.86 2.33
C GLU A 123 -17.45 -7.95 3.06
N THR A 124 -17.52 -7.49 4.30
CA THR A 124 -18.73 -7.51 5.11
C THR A 124 -18.78 -6.30 6.05
N TYR A 125 -19.98 -6.02 6.57
CA TYR A 125 -20.14 -5.07 7.66
C TYR A 125 -19.89 -5.77 8.98
N GLU A 126 -19.08 -5.20 9.84
CA GLU A 126 -18.75 -5.75 11.15
C GLU A 126 -19.97 -5.93 12.06
N PHE A 127 -21.01 -5.12 11.85
CA PHE A 127 -22.26 -5.19 12.59
C PHE A 127 -23.29 -6.19 12.03
N ASP A 128 -23.10 -6.75 10.83
CA ASP A 128 -23.95 -7.79 10.23
C ASP A 128 -23.58 -9.16 10.82
N ASP A 129 -23.72 -9.29 12.14
CA ASP A 129 -23.33 -10.47 12.88
C ASP A 129 -24.26 -10.76 14.05
N LYS A 130 -24.31 -12.04 14.46
CA LYS A 130 -25.09 -12.53 15.61
C LYS A 130 -24.65 -11.90 16.94
N MET A 131 -23.37 -11.52 17.04
CA MET A 131 -22.81 -10.88 18.24
C MET A 131 -23.51 -9.55 18.52
N PHE A 132 -23.89 -8.80 17.49
CA PHE A 132 -24.63 -7.55 17.59
C PHE A 132 -26.14 -7.73 17.46
N ASN A 133 -26.62 -8.98 17.40
CA ASN A 133 -28.03 -9.31 17.18
C ASN A 133 -28.66 -8.48 16.05
N PHE A 134 -27.91 -8.29 14.98
CA PHE A 134 -28.29 -7.44 13.86
C PHE A 134 -28.00 -8.11 12.52
N LYS A 135 -28.92 -7.88 11.58
CA LYS A 135 -28.79 -8.24 10.17
C LYS A 135 -28.83 -6.97 9.33
N LYS A 136 -27.85 -6.79 8.46
CA LYS A 136 -27.78 -5.62 7.60
C LYS A 136 -29.10 -5.33 6.88
N ASN A 137 -29.58 -4.11 7.03
CA ASN A 137 -30.84 -3.61 6.49
C ASN A 137 -30.74 -2.09 6.24
N PRO A 138 -30.04 -1.64 5.16
CA PRO A 138 -29.85 -0.22 4.91
C PRO A 138 -31.17 0.57 4.91
N PRO A 139 -31.24 1.75 5.57
CA PRO A 139 -30.13 2.51 6.15
C PRO A 139 -29.86 2.22 7.63
N LEU A 140 -30.57 1.26 8.22
CA LEU A 140 -30.53 1.01 9.65
C LEU A 140 -29.22 0.34 10.08
N VAL A 141 -28.70 0.76 11.23
CA VAL A 141 -27.57 0.13 11.93
C VAL A 141 -28.01 -0.28 13.35
N PRO A 142 -27.25 -1.13 14.07
CA PRO A 142 -27.59 -1.49 15.44
C PRO A 142 -27.88 -0.24 16.28
N SER A 143 -28.94 -0.28 17.09
CA SER A 143 -29.29 0.84 17.98
C SER A 143 -28.86 0.59 19.44
N ALA A 144 -28.90 -0.66 19.90
CA ALA A 144 -28.58 -1.00 21.28
C ALA A 144 -27.08 -1.17 21.55
N GLU A 145 -26.32 -1.63 20.57
CA GLU A 145 -24.87 -1.92 20.66
C GLU A 145 -24.01 -0.90 19.88
N ASN A 146 -24.58 0.25 19.54
CA ASN A 146 -23.88 1.32 18.80
C ASN A 146 -23.12 2.22 19.78
N GLU A 147 -21.81 2.04 19.88
CA GLU A 147 -20.95 2.79 20.80
C GLU A 147 -20.99 4.29 20.53
N VAL A 148 -20.97 5.09 21.60
CA VAL A 148 -20.96 6.56 21.51
C VAL A 148 -19.82 7.13 22.35
N GLY A 149 -18.99 7.96 21.70
CA GLY A 149 -17.97 8.77 22.33
C GLY A 149 -18.43 10.22 22.47
N SER A 150 -18.53 10.72 23.70
CA SER A 150 -18.78 12.13 23.99
C SER A 150 -17.46 12.82 24.28
N TYR A 151 -17.09 13.77 23.43
CA TYR A 151 -15.85 14.53 23.52
C TYR A 151 -16.14 15.95 23.95
N ARG A 152 -15.23 16.53 24.74
CA ARG A 152 -15.34 17.92 25.18
C ARG A 152 -13.98 18.57 25.38
N ARG A 153 -13.86 19.82 24.91
CA ARG A 153 -12.65 20.64 25.08
C ARG A 153 -13.01 22.10 25.34
N THR A 154 -12.26 22.73 26.21
CA THR A 154 -12.28 24.19 26.37
C THR A 154 -11.19 24.83 25.51
N PHE A 155 -11.46 26.02 25.01
CA PHE A 155 -10.52 26.81 24.21
C PHE A 155 -10.76 28.31 24.39
N LYS A 156 -9.73 29.10 24.08
CA LYS A 156 -9.82 30.55 24.02
C LYS A 156 -9.42 31.01 22.63
N VAL A 157 -10.27 31.81 22.02
CA VAL A 157 -9.97 32.41 20.71
C VAL A 157 -8.94 33.53 20.92
N PRO A 158 -7.90 33.63 20.07
CA PRO A 158 -6.94 34.73 20.14
C PRO A 158 -7.61 36.11 20.11
N ALA A 159 -7.10 37.05 20.91
CA ALA A 159 -7.73 38.38 21.08
C ALA A 159 -7.76 39.21 19.78
N ASP A 160 -6.81 39.01 18.92
CA ASP A 160 -6.70 39.66 17.60
C ASP A 160 -7.70 39.13 16.56
N TRP A 161 -8.42 38.06 16.88
CA TRP A 161 -9.56 37.56 16.07
C TRP A 161 -10.88 38.27 16.39
N LYS A 162 -10.88 39.20 17.35
CA LYS A 162 -12.08 39.97 17.69
C LYS A 162 -12.62 40.72 16.48
N GLY A 163 -13.90 40.48 16.14
CA GLY A 163 -14.57 41.09 14.99
C GLY A 163 -14.32 40.43 13.65
N ARG A 164 -13.52 39.35 13.64
CA ARG A 164 -13.33 38.48 12.47
C ARG A 164 -14.37 37.35 12.47
N ARG A 165 -14.49 36.67 11.36
CA ARG A 165 -15.21 35.39 11.24
C ARG A 165 -14.32 34.27 11.79
N VAL A 166 -14.91 33.28 12.47
CA VAL A 166 -14.19 32.12 13.01
C VAL A 166 -14.90 30.84 12.58
N VAL A 167 -14.15 29.90 12.02
CA VAL A 167 -14.66 28.63 11.52
C VAL A 167 -14.03 27.48 12.33
N LEU A 168 -14.85 26.53 12.72
CA LEU A 168 -14.42 25.24 13.27
C LEU A 168 -14.34 24.20 12.15
N CYS A 169 -13.21 23.56 11.98
CA CYS A 169 -12.99 22.46 11.05
C CYS A 169 -12.73 21.16 11.79
N CYS A 170 -13.40 20.08 11.36
CA CYS A 170 -13.13 18.70 11.74
C CYS A 170 -12.73 17.94 10.46
N GLU A 171 -11.45 17.61 10.30
CA GLU A 171 -10.89 17.00 9.08
C GLU A 171 -11.37 15.58 8.80
N GLY A 172 -11.66 14.80 9.86
CA GLY A 172 -12.14 13.43 9.72
C GLY A 172 -12.61 12.82 11.04
N VAL A 173 -13.87 12.44 11.10
CA VAL A 173 -14.50 11.82 12.27
C VAL A 173 -15.39 10.66 11.84
N ILE A 174 -15.20 9.49 12.38
CA ILE A 174 -15.94 8.26 12.06
C ILE A 174 -17.04 8.01 13.09
N SER A 175 -18.26 7.74 12.68
CA SER A 175 -18.86 7.72 11.35
C SER A 175 -19.91 8.81 11.18
N PHE A 176 -20.54 9.21 12.27
CA PHE A 176 -21.53 10.28 12.39
C PHE A 176 -21.30 11.05 13.68
N TYR A 177 -21.46 12.36 13.68
CA TYR A 177 -21.34 13.14 14.91
C TYR A 177 -22.18 14.40 14.90
N TYR A 178 -22.67 14.76 16.10
CA TYR A 178 -23.20 16.08 16.38
C TYR A 178 -22.09 16.98 16.93
N VAL A 179 -22.19 18.29 16.68
CA VAL A 179 -21.24 19.29 17.17
C VAL A 179 -21.95 20.47 17.81
N TRP A 180 -21.46 20.86 18.99
CA TRP A 180 -21.93 22.03 19.75
C TRP A 180 -20.77 22.96 20.08
N VAL A 181 -21.06 24.27 20.15
CA VAL A 181 -20.20 25.26 20.76
C VAL A 181 -21.01 26.07 21.76
N ASN A 182 -20.49 26.18 22.99
CA ASN A 182 -21.13 26.90 24.09
C ASN A 182 -22.60 26.50 24.33
N GLY A 183 -22.89 25.21 24.22
CA GLY A 183 -24.24 24.66 24.43
C GLY A 183 -25.19 24.78 23.25
N LYS A 184 -24.82 25.48 22.18
CA LYS A 184 -25.62 25.57 20.96
C LYS A 184 -25.25 24.49 19.97
N LEU A 185 -26.24 23.73 19.50
CA LEU A 185 -26.07 22.78 18.42
C LEU A 185 -25.73 23.53 17.13
N LEU A 186 -24.55 23.26 16.56
CA LEU A 186 -24.17 23.78 15.24
C LEU A 186 -24.79 22.92 14.14
N GLY A 187 -24.70 21.60 14.28
CA GLY A 187 -25.20 20.67 13.28
C GLY A 187 -24.66 19.27 13.49
N TYR A 188 -24.64 18.50 12.41
CA TYR A 188 -24.06 17.16 12.35
C TYR A 188 -23.37 16.91 11.00
N ASN A 189 -22.53 15.89 10.96
CA ASN A 189 -21.91 15.39 9.75
C ASN A 189 -21.96 13.87 9.66
N GLN A 190 -22.13 13.35 8.46
CA GLN A 190 -21.99 11.96 8.08
C GLN A 190 -21.02 11.86 6.90
N GLY A 191 -20.04 10.96 6.97
CA GLY A 191 -18.96 10.86 5.98
C GLY A 191 -17.59 11.06 6.64
N SER A 192 -16.86 9.98 6.77
CA SER A 192 -15.76 9.88 7.75
C SER A 192 -14.46 10.54 7.32
N LYS A 193 -14.22 10.66 6.00
CA LYS A 193 -12.89 10.92 5.43
C LYS A 193 -12.76 12.26 4.72
N THR A 194 -13.65 13.20 5.04
CA THR A 194 -13.66 14.54 4.46
C THR A 194 -13.92 15.59 5.53
N ALA A 195 -13.35 16.76 5.36
CA ALA A 195 -13.52 17.88 6.27
C ALA A 195 -14.98 18.33 6.36
N ALA A 196 -15.38 18.75 7.55
CA ALA A 196 -16.65 19.40 7.80
C ALA A 196 -16.43 20.68 8.61
N GLU A 197 -17.05 21.76 8.18
CA GLU A 197 -16.78 23.10 8.69
C GLU A 197 -18.07 23.81 9.12
N TRP A 198 -17.98 24.58 10.21
CA TRP A 198 -19.07 25.39 10.74
C TRP A 198 -18.57 26.79 11.11
N ASP A 199 -19.30 27.80 10.69
CA ASP A 199 -19.10 29.17 11.19
C ASP A 199 -19.59 29.26 12.64
N ILE A 200 -18.66 29.52 13.54
CA ILE A 200 -18.95 29.61 14.97
C ILE A 200 -18.94 31.05 15.51
N THR A 201 -18.79 32.02 14.64
CA THR A 201 -18.63 33.45 15.01
C THR A 201 -19.68 33.92 15.99
N ASP A 202 -20.97 33.66 15.73
CA ASP A 202 -22.10 34.18 16.52
C ASP A 202 -22.35 33.38 17.81
N VAL A 203 -21.63 32.26 18.01
CA VAL A 203 -21.81 31.44 19.21
C VAL A 203 -20.62 31.53 20.17
N LEU A 204 -19.59 32.28 19.79
CA LEU A 204 -18.40 32.49 20.62
C LEU A 204 -18.71 33.46 21.78
N SER A 205 -18.11 33.19 22.91
CA SER A 205 -18.11 34.07 24.11
C SER A 205 -16.74 34.72 24.28
N GLU A 206 -16.70 35.89 24.89
CA GLU A 206 -15.43 36.45 25.36
C GLU A 206 -14.84 35.53 26.47
N GLY A 207 -13.57 35.15 26.31
CA GLY A 207 -12.87 34.29 27.26
C GLY A 207 -12.90 32.80 26.87
N GLU A 208 -13.30 31.94 27.80
CA GLU A 208 -13.31 30.50 27.59
C GLU A 208 -14.56 30.03 26.85
N ASN A 209 -14.37 29.20 25.86
CA ASN A 209 -15.40 28.57 25.05
C ASN A 209 -15.31 27.04 25.21
N VAL A 210 -16.41 26.36 24.90
CA VAL A 210 -16.49 24.90 24.97
C VAL A 210 -16.94 24.38 23.62
N VAL A 211 -16.16 23.45 23.05
CA VAL A 211 -16.59 22.62 21.93
C VAL A 211 -16.92 21.21 22.44
N ALA A 212 -18.00 20.63 21.94
CA ALA A 212 -18.43 19.28 22.28
C ALA A 212 -18.85 18.51 21.02
N LEU A 213 -18.43 17.25 20.94
CA LEU A 213 -18.82 16.32 19.88
C LEU A 213 -19.44 15.06 20.50
N GLU A 214 -20.51 14.57 19.89
CA GLU A 214 -21.13 13.26 20.20
C GLU A 214 -20.97 12.36 18.98
N VAL A 215 -20.06 11.40 19.04
CA VAL A 215 -19.62 10.59 17.93
C VAL A 215 -20.20 9.19 18.04
N TYR A 216 -20.87 8.74 16.98
CA TYR A 216 -21.45 7.40 16.87
C TYR A 216 -20.56 6.47 16.06
N ARG A 217 -20.31 5.26 16.56
CA ARG A 217 -19.51 4.25 15.86
C ARG A 217 -20.11 3.92 14.49
N TRP A 218 -21.42 3.66 14.46
CA TRP A 218 -22.12 3.30 13.25
C TRP A 218 -23.24 4.29 12.92
N SER A 219 -23.40 4.51 11.63
CA SER A 219 -24.48 5.29 11.06
C SER A 219 -24.92 4.71 9.74
N SER A 220 -25.97 5.24 9.14
CA SER A 220 -26.36 4.86 7.78
C SER A 220 -25.24 5.07 6.76
N GLY A 221 -24.29 5.98 7.02
CA GLY A 221 -23.10 6.19 6.21
C GLY A 221 -22.13 5.01 6.20
N ALA A 222 -22.10 4.18 7.25
CA ALA A 222 -21.26 2.99 7.32
C ALA A 222 -21.54 1.98 6.18
N TYR A 223 -22.75 2.01 5.61
CA TYR A 223 -23.07 1.19 4.44
C TYR A 223 -22.31 1.58 3.15
N LEU A 224 -21.76 2.80 3.09
CA LEU A 224 -20.91 3.27 2.00
C LEU A 224 -19.41 3.34 2.40
N GLU A 225 -19.05 2.79 3.55
CA GLU A 225 -17.70 2.78 4.11
C GLU A 225 -17.27 1.36 4.50
N CYS A 226 -17.49 0.41 3.57
CA CYS A 226 -17.18 -1.01 3.75
C CYS A 226 -15.77 -1.37 3.25
N GLN A 227 -14.81 -0.45 3.34
CA GLN A 227 -13.45 -0.66 2.84
C GLN A 227 -12.73 -1.79 3.59
N ASP A 228 -11.77 -2.42 2.92
CA ASP A 228 -10.88 -3.43 3.50
C ASP A 228 -9.90 -2.79 4.48
N MET A 229 -10.38 -2.56 5.70
CA MET A 229 -9.61 -1.89 6.74
C MET A 229 -10.18 -2.16 8.13
N TRP A 230 -9.40 -1.84 9.16
CA TRP A 230 -9.89 -1.85 10.53
C TRP A 230 -11.11 -0.93 10.72
N ARG A 231 -12.12 -1.42 11.39
CA ARG A 231 -13.31 -0.68 11.81
C ARG A 231 -13.01 -0.02 13.15
N LEU A 232 -12.51 1.20 13.07
CA LEU A 232 -12.15 2.03 14.21
C LEU A 232 -13.03 3.28 14.21
N SER A 233 -13.07 3.97 15.33
CA SER A 233 -13.97 5.10 15.56
C SER A 233 -13.24 6.27 16.20
N GLY A 234 -13.88 7.44 16.19
CA GLY A 234 -13.37 8.63 16.84
C GLY A 234 -12.92 9.71 15.86
N ILE A 235 -12.09 10.62 16.36
CA ILE A 235 -11.56 11.76 15.61
C ILE A 235 -10.20 11.37 15.04
N GLU A 236 -10.14 11.05 13.75
CA GLU A 236 -8.93 10.48 13.13
C GLU A 236 -7.94 11.51 12.62
N ARG A 237 -8.42 12.72 12.31
CA ARG A 237 -7.61 13.81 11.77
C ARG A 237 -7.78 15.08 12.60
N ASP A 238 -7.11 16.11 12.18
CA ASP A 238 -7.02 17.37 12.91
C ASP A 238 -8.38 18.02 13.17
N VAL A 239 -8.49 18.66 14.32
CA VAL A 239 -9.54 19.61 14.67
C VAL A 239 -8.91 20.96 14.92
N TYR A 240 -9.39 21.99 14.25
CA TYR A 240 -8.80 23.32 14.35
C TYR A 240 -9.83 24.44 14.12
N LEU A 241 -9.43 25.64 14.50
CA LEU A 241 -10.12 26.87 14.14
C LEU A 241 -9.26 27.63 13.14
N TYR A 242 -9.93 28.33 12.23
CA TYR A 242 -9.29 29.38 11.45
C TYR A 242 -10.15 30.63 11.40
N SER A 243 -9.52 31.79 11.14
CA SER A 243 -10.18 33.06 11.19
C SER A 243 -9.97 33.85 9.90
N THR A 244 -11.07 34.32 9.32
CA THR A 244 -11.08 35.18 8.13
C THR A 244 -11.66 36.57 8.45
N PRO A 245 -11.48 37.59 7.59
CA PRO A 245 -12.28 38.80 7.68
C PRO A 245 -13.76 38.50 7.44
N LYS A 246 -14.65 39.47 7.72
CA LYS A 246 -16.11 39.32 7.49
C LYS A 246 -16.46 39.15 6.01
N GLN A 247 -15.77 39.85 5.12
CA GLN A 247 -15.77 39.55 3.70
C GLN A 247 -14.53 38.71 3.44
N TYR A 248 -14.69 37.52 2.86
CA TYR A 248 -13.66 36.50 2.78
C TYR A 248 -13.71 35.78 1.43
N ILE A 249 -12.60 35.15 1.08
CA ILE A 249 -12.51 34.21 -0.04
C ILE A 249 -13.13 32.89 0.43
N ALA A 250 -14.27 32.51 -0.16
CA ALA A 250 -15.01 31.32 0.24
C ALA A 250 -14.54 30.08 -0.54
N ASP A 251 -14.13 30.24 -1.78
CA ASP A 251 -13.65 29.17 -2.65
C ASP A 251 -12.82 29.73 -3.80
N TYR A 252 -11.96 28.92 -4.35
CA TYR A 252 -11.29 29.22 -5.63
C TYR A 252 -10.99 27.93 -6.40
N LYS A 253 -10.94 28.06 -7.73
CA LYS A 253 -10.58 26.97 -8.65
C LYS A 253 -9.48 27.44 -9.59
N VAL A 254 -8.38 26.69 -9.59
CA VAL A 254 -7.26 26.90 -10.50
C VAL A 254 -7.30 25.85 -11.59
N SER A 255 -7.20 26.28 -12.84
CA SER A 255 -6.97 25.40 -13.97
C SER A 255 -5.68 25.81 -14.66
N ALA A 256 -4.63 25.05 -14.45
CA ALA A 256 -3.30 25.27 -15.04
C ALA A 256 -2.97 24.09 -15.95
N SER A 257 -3.15 24.27 -17.23
CA SER A 257 -2.93 23.24 -18.25
C SER A 257 -1.87 23.69 -19.27
N LEU A 258 -1.56 22.81 -20.19
CA LEU A 258 -0.67 23.07 -21.33
C LEU A 258 -1.48 23.09 -22.62
N ASP A 259 -0.99 23.80 -23.63
CA ASP A 259 -1.51 23.69 -24.99
C ASP A 259 -1.42 22.25 -25.48
N LYS A 260 -2.44 21.78 -26.18
CA LYS A 260 -2.53 20.34 -26.61
C LYS A 260 -1.81 20.06 -27.93
N GLU A 261 -1.12 21.04 -28.51
CA GLU A 261 -0.33 20.85 -29.72
C GLU A 261 1.15 20.56 -29.40
N LYS A 262 1.77 21.40 -28.57
CA LYS A 262 3.21 21.32 -28.25
C LYS A 262 3.50 21.05 -26.78
N TYR A 263 2.51 21.18 -25.92
CA TYR A 263 2.62 21.01 -24.45
C TYR A 263 3.71 21.91 -23.82
N LYS A 264 3.84 23.17 -24.30
CA LYS A 264 4.84 24.14 -23.84
C LYS A 264 4.22 25.43 -23.32
N GLU A 265 3.18 25.92 -24.02
CA GLU A 265 2.43 27.11 -23.59
C GLU A 265 1.55 26.76 -22.39
N GLY A 266 1.68 27.50 -21.31
CA GLY A 266 0.80 27.38 -20.15
C GLY A 266 -0.53 28.09 -20.39
N VAL A 267 -1.64 27.44 -20.05
CA VAL A 267 -3.00 28.01 -20.08
C VAL A 267 -3.50 28.06 -18.66
N PHE A 268 -3.74 29.28 -18.16
CA PHE A 268 -4.12 29.54 -16.77
C PHE A 268 -5.51 30.16 -16.70
N ASN A 269 -6.40 29.56 -15.88
CA ASN A 269 -7.72 30.08 -15.55
C ASN A 269 -7.88 30.08 -14.03
N LEU A 270 -8.55 31.12 -13.53
CA LEU A 270 -8.82 31.29 -12.10
C LEU A 270 -10.26 31.75 -11.89
N GLU A 271 -10.97 31.00 -11.06
CA GLU A 271 -12.30 31.36 -10.55
C GLU A 271 -12.19 31.54 -9.04
N VAL A 272 -12.84 32.59 -8.50
CA VAL A 272 -12.82 32.90 -7.07
C VAL A 272 -14.22 33.26 -6.62
N THR A 273 -14.67 32.74 -5.50
CA THR A 273 -15.91 33.11 -4.82
C THR A 273 -15.57 33.92 -3.58
N VAL A 274 -16.08 35.15 -3.50
CA VAL A 274 -15.95 36.03 -2.34
C VAL A 274 -17.30 36.18 -1.67
N GLU A 275 -17.36 35.87 -0.39
CA GLU A 275 -18.59 35.93 0.42
C GLU A 275 -18.50 36.94 1.56
N GLY A 276 -19.65 37.17 2.17
CA GLY A 276 -19.80 38.06 3.32
C GLY A 276 -20.15 39.50 2.96
N PRO A 277 -20.62 40.30 3.95
CA PRO A 277 -21.08 41.68 3.75
C PRO A 277 -19.89 42.58 3.40
N SER A 278 -20.04 43.34 2.33
CA SER A 278 -19.16 44.46 2.00
C SER A 278 -19.90 45.78 2.14
N ALA A 279 -19.41 46.61 3.05
CA ALA A 279 -19.95 47.97 3.20
C ALA A 279 -19.34 48.96 2.18
N THR A 280 -18.22 48.57 1.54
CA THR A 280 -17.47 49.44 0.60
C THR A 280 -16.97 48.60 -0.59
N ALA A 281 -16.59 49.28 -1.67
CA ALA A 281 -15.97 48.60 -2.80
C ALA A 281 -14.72 47.83 -2.31
N SER A 282 -14.53 46.61 -2.82
CA SER A 282 -13.36 45.76 -2.56
C SER A 282 -12.80 45.24 -3.89
N SER A 283 -11.64 44.63 -3.86
CA SER A 283 -11.07 43.99 -5.04
C SER A 283 -10.42 42.66 -4.67
N ILE A 284 -10.43 41.74 -5.60
CA ILE A 284 -9.66 40.53 -5.55
C ILE A 284 -8.51 40.62 -6.54
N ALA A 285 -7.28 40.35 -6.09
CA ALA A 285 -6.09 40.34 -6.92
C ALA A 285 -5.40 38.96 -6.81
N TYR A 286 -4.72 38.54 -7.87
CA TYR A 286 -3.82 37.42 -7.81
C TYR A 286 -2.44 37.77 -8.36
N THR A 287 -1.44 37.05 -7.84
CA THR A 287 -0.08 36.99 -8.39
C THR A 287 0.32 35.56 -8.50
N LEU A 288 0.71 35.13 -9.71
CA LEU A 288 1.32 33.81 -9.93
C LEU A 288 2.84 34.02 -10.04
N LYS A 289 3.61 33.35 -9.17
CA LYS A 289 5.07 33.44 -9.11
C LYS A 289 5.70 32.13 -9.57
N ASP A 290 6.84 32.20 -10.24
CA ASP A 290 7.69 31.05 -10.52
C ASP A 290 8.54 30.66 -9.29
N ALA A 291 9.27 29.55 -9.38
CA ALA A 291 10.11 29.04 -8.29
C ALA A 291 11.24 30.01 -7.86
N SER A 292 11.54 31.06 -8.63
CA SER A 292 12.47 32.12 -8.25
C SER A 292 11.78 33.27 -7.46
N GLY A 293 10.46 33.19 -7.30
CA GLY A 293 9.64 34.24 -6.70
C GLY A 293 9.25 35.35 -7.66
N LYS A 294 9.60 35.26 -8.95
CA LYS A 294 9.25 36.24 -9.98
C LYS A 294 7.80 36.11 -10.36
N ALA A 295 7.04 37.23 -10.35
CA ALA A 295 5.70 37.25 -10.87
C ALA A 295 5.69 37.01 -12.39
N VAL A 296 4.96 35.96 -12.81
CA VAL A 296 4.76 35.58 -14.22
C VAL A 296 3.38 36.03 -14.74
N LEU A 297 2.39 36.09 -13.85
CA LEU A 297 1.07 36.65 -14.10
C LEU A 297 0.62 37.47 -12.89
N GLN A 298 -0.19 38.52 -13.15
CA GLN A 298 -0.92 39.24 -12.12
C GLN A 298 -2.13 39.91 -12.75
N ASP A 299 -3.22 39.98 -11.99
CA ASP A 299 -4.44 40.67 -12.39
C ASP A 299 -5.28 41.05 -11.16
N ALA A 300 -6.23 41.94 -11.31
CA ALA A 300 -7.12 42.36 -10.23
C ALA A 300 -8.50 42.76 -10.77
N ILE A 301 -9.55 42.38 -10.07
CA ILE A 301 -10.93 42.67 -10.41
C ILE A 301 -11.60 43.37 -9.23
N ASN A 302 -12.23 44.52 -9.51
CA ASN A 302 -13.07 45.24 -8.53
C ASN A 302 -14.39 44.51 -8.31
N ILE A 303 -14.68 44.19 -7.07
CA ILE A 303 -15.92 43.53 -6.65
C ILE A 303 -17.01 44.57 -6.56
N LYS A 304 -17.97 44.51 -7.46
CA LYS A 304 -19.19 45.30 -7.38
C LYS A 304 -20.14 44.58 -6.43
N SER A 305 -20.38 45.17 -5.25
CA SER A 305 -21.29 44.55 -4.27
C SER A 305 -22.65 44.23 -4.90
N ARG A 306 -22.98 42.93 -4.98
CA ARG A 306 -24.26 42.41 -5.52
C ARG A 306 -24.85 41.34 -4.59
N GLY A 307 -24.77 41.57 -3.29
CA GLY A 307 -25.26 40.60 -2.29
C GLY A 307 -24.15 40.02 -1.44
N LEU A 308 -24.44 38.87 -0.79
CA LEU A 308 -23.53 38.23 0.16
C LEU A 308 -22.52 37.31 -0.51
N SER A 309 -22.70 36.95 -1.79
CA SER A 309 -21.80 36.07 -2.54
C SER A 309 -21.50 36.65 -3.92
N ASN A 310 -20.23 36.65 -4.31
CA ASN A 310 -19.75 37.17 -5.59
C ASN A 310 -18.85 36.14 -6.23
N PHE A 311 -19.27 35.58 -7.35
CA PHE A 311 -18.45 34.73 -8.21
C PHE A 311 -17.68 35.62 -9.21
N ILE A 312 -16.37 35.39 -9.30
CA ILE A 312 -15.42 36.14 -10.11
C ILE A 312 -14.62 35.14 -10.95
N ALA A 313 -14.74 35.28 -12.27
CA ALA A 313 -13.89 34.57 -13.20
C ALA A 313 -12.89 35.54 -13.81
N PHE A 314 -11.61 35.30 -13.69
CA PHE A 314 -10.56 36.01 -14.39
C PHE A 314 -10.50 35.53 -15.85
N ASP A 315 -10.09 36.47 -16.73
CA ASP A 315 -9.84 36.09 -18.13
C ASP A 315 -8.70 35.06 -18.25
N GLU A 316 -8.87 34.12 -19.15
CA GLU A 316 -7.83 33.13 -19.46
C GLU A 316 -6.51 33.86 -19.82
N LYS A 317 -5.42 33.37 -19.21
CA LYS A 317 -4.06 33.88 -19.50
C LYS A 317 -3.22 32.79 -20.12
N LYS A 318 -2.35 33.20 -21.05
CA LYS A 318 -1.37 32.29 -21.68
C LYS A 318 0.05 32.72 -21.31
N ILE A 319 0.88 31.75 -21.01
CA ILE A 319 2.31 31.92 -20.74
C ILE A 319 3.07 31.15 -21.81
N ALA A 320 3.81 31.85 -22.66
CA ALA A 320 4.42 31.29 -23.87
C ALA A 320 5.33 30.08 -23.60
N GLU A 321 5.95 30.01 -22.44
CA GLU A 321 6.77 28.89 -22.03
C GLU A 321 6.71 28.72 -20.51
N VAL A 322 6.31 27.55 -20.05
CA VAL A 322 6.24 27.19 -18.63
C VAL A 322 7.07 25.95 -18.37
N LYS A 323 7.59 25.82 -17.14
CA LYS A 323 8.11 24.56 -16.66
C LYS A 323 6.96 23.67 -16.28
N ALA A 324 6.68 22.64 -17.07
CA ALA A 324 5.58 21.70 -16.83
C ALA A 324 5.83 20.89 -15.57
N TRP A 325 4.74 20.58 -14.87
CA TRP A 325 4.72 19.65 -13.74
C TRP A 325 4.53 18.22 -14.23
N ASN A 326 5.33 17.30 -13.70
CA ASN A 326 5.18 15.85 -13.85
C ASN A 326 5.88 15.14 -12.67
N ALA A 327 5.73 13.81 -12.56
CA ALA A 327 6.31 13.05 -11.45
C ALA A 327 7.85 13.02 -11.43
N GLU A 328 8.51 13.31 -12.54
CA GLU A 328 9.99 13.36 -12.66
C GLU A 328 10.54 14.78 -12.38
N HIS A 329 9.80 15.80 -12.85
CA HIS A 329 10.11 17.22 -12.70
C HIS A 329 8.88 17.96 -12.13
N PRO A 330 8.66 17.93 -10.81
CA PRO A 330 7.47 18.53 -10.18
C PRO A 330 7.63 20.06 -10.05
N ASN A 331 7.67 20.75 -11.18
CA ASN A 331 7.81 22.21 -11.21
C ASN A 331 6.54 22.88 -10.74
N LEU A 332 6.63 23.67 -9.68
CA LEU A 332 5.52 24.40 -9.09
C LEU A 332 5.67 25.89 -9.22
N TYR A 333 4.55 26.57 -9.30
CA TYR A 333 4.36 28.00 -9.23
C TYR A 333 3.53 28.31 -7.98
N THR A 334 3.68 29.49 -7.40
CA THR A 334 2.93 29.90 -6.23
C THR A 334 1.84 30.90 -6.63
N LEU A 335 0.58 30.50 -6.45
CA LEU A 335 -0.56 31.41 -6.56
C LEU A 335 -0.80 32.10 -5.23
N VAL A 336 -0.75 33.42 -5.24
CA VAL A 336 -1.11 34.28 -4.11
C VAL A 336 -2.41 35.04 -4.46
N LEU A 337 -3.43 34.88 -3.62
CA LEU A 337 -4.72 35.60 -3.71
C LEU A 337 -4.80 36.65 -2.60
N GLU A 338 -5.13 37.86 -2.96
CA GLU A 338 -5.29 38.99 -2.03
C GLU A 338 -6.68 39.60 -2.16
N LEU A 339 -7.47 39.55 -1.09
CA LEU A 339 -8.68 40.32 -0.96
C LEU A 339 -8.32 41.67 -0.36
N LYS A 340 -8.70 42.78 -1.03
CA LYS A 340 -8.36 44.15 -0.64
C LYS A 340 -9.62 44.97 -0.37
N ASP A 341 -9.52 45.84 0.63
CA ASP A 341 -10.56 46.82 0.93
C ASP A 341 -10.54 48.01 -0.09
N ALA A 342 -11.48 48.98 0.09
CA ALA A 342 -11.58 50.17 -0.77
C ALA A 342 -10.34 51.05 -0.77
N GLN A 343 -9.47 50.93 0.24
CA GLN A 343 -8.21 51.68 0.37
C GLN A 343 -7.02 50.89 -0.22
N GLY A 344 -7.28 49.71 -0.76
CA GLY A 344 -6.27 48.86 -1.33
C GLY A 344 -5.45 48.05 -0.30
N LYS A 345 -5.85 48.09 0.98
CA LYS A 345 -5.20 47.30 2.03
C LYS A 345 -5.65 45.86 1.91
N VAL A 346 -4.67 44.92 1.95
CA VAL A 346 -4.94 43.48 2.00
C VAL A 346 -5.63 43.15 3.32
N THR A 347 -6.82 42.57 3.23
CA THR A 347 -7.63 42.11 4.35
C THR A 347 -7.51 40.61 4.55
N GLU A 348 -7.29 39.85 3.47
CA GLU A 348 -7.08 38.42 3.47
C GLU A 348 -6.05 38.03 2.41
N LEU A 349 -5.21 37.07 2.75
CA LEU A 349 -4.21 36.45 1.87
C LEU A 349 -4.36 34.93 1.96
N THR A 350 -4.51 34.30 0.82
CA THR A 350 -4.55 32.83 0.68
C THR A 350 -3.89 32.43 -0.63
N GLY A 351 -3.85 31.13 -0.93
CA GLY A 351 -3.33 30.61 -2.18
C GLY A 351 -2.91 29.14 -2.09
N CYS A 352 -2.29 28.68 -3.17
CA CYS A 352 -1.79 27.30 -3.28
C CYS A 352 -0.60 27.23 -4.23
N GLU A 353 0.06 26.08 -4.23
CA GLU A 353 1.02 25.73 -5.27
C GLU A 353 0.28 25.26 -6.53
N VAL A 354 0.77 25.61 -7.69
CA VAL A 354 0.16 25.40 -9.01
C VAL A 354 1.15 24.69 -9.93
N GLY A 355 0.75 23.54 -10.49
CA GLY A 355 1.53 22.82 -11.50
C GLY A 355 0.85 22.88 -12.87
N PHE A 356 1.53 23.40 -13.88
CA PHE A 356 1.05 23.35 -15.26
C PHE A 356 1.22 21.94 -15.82
N ARG A 357 0.10 21.26 -16.05
CA ARG A 357 0.11 19.91 -16.62
C ARG A 357 -1.19 19.59 -17.35
N THR A 358 -1.10 18.65 -18.30
CA THR A 358 -2.26 18.06 -18.97
C THR A 358 -2.36 16.59 -18.56
N SER A 359 -3.56 16.14 -18.21
CA SER A 359 -3.87 14.72 -17.97
C SER A 359 -5.05 14.35 -18.86
N GLU A 360 -4.86 13.37 -19.75
CA GLU A 360 -5.86 13.05 -20.77
C GLU A 360 -5.76 11.60 -21.26
N ILE A 361 -6.84 11.11 -21.87
CA ILE A 361 -6.80 9.91 -22.70
C ILE A 361 -6.63 10.36 -24.15
N LYS A 362 -5.51 9.95 -24.76
CA LYS A 362 -5.16 10.27 -26.15
C LYS A 362 -4.77 9.02 -26.88
N ASP A 363 -5.41 8.77 -28.03
CA ASP A 363 -5.20 7.56 -28.85
C ASP A 363 -5.34 6.26 -28.03
N GLY A 364 -6.33 6.22 -27.11
CA GLY A 364 -6.61 5.10 -26.23
C GLY A 364 -5.61 4.90 -25.10
N ARG A 365 -4.69 5.84 -24.87
CA ARG A 365 -3.66 5.76 -23.82
C ARG A 365 -3.81 6.90 -22.83
N PHE A 366 -3.54 6.63 -21.59
CA PHE A 366 -3.41 7.63 -20.54
C PHE A 366 -2.10 8.40 -20.73
N CYS A 367 -2.20 9.72 -20.85
CA CYS A 367 -1.08 10.61 -21.14
C CYS A 367 -0.98 11.73 -20.11
N ILE A 368 0.24 12.06 -19.75
CA ILE A 368 0.62 13.28 -19.02
C ILE A 368 1.43 14.16 -19.97
N ASN A 369 1.03 15.42 -20.13
CA ASN A 369 1.68 16.38 -21.00
C ASN A 369 1.90 15.83 -22.44
N GLY A 370 0.90 15.08 -22.94
CA GLY A 370 0.93 14.46 -24.25
C GLY A 370 1.75 13.17 -24.35
N VAL A 371 2.47 12.76 -23.31
CA VAL A 371 3.31 11.55 -23.28
C VAL A 371 2.53 10.42 -22.61
N PRO A 372 2.40 9.24 -23.25
CA PRO A 372 1.86 8.06 -22.59
C PRO A 372 2.75 7.61 -21.45
N VAL A 373 2.19 7.44 -20.25
CA VAL A 373 2.95 7.07 -19.05
C VAL A 373 2.57 5.67 -18.55
N LEU A 374 3.55 4.96 -17.99
CA LEU A 374 3.30 3.71 -17.28
C LEU A 374 3.01 3.99 -15.80
N VAL A 375 1.92 3.41 -15.30
CA VAL A 375 1.52 3.49 -13.90
C VAL A 375 2.35 2.51 -13.07
N LYS A 376 3.36 3.03 -12.39
CA LYS A 376 4.22 2.32 -11.42
C LYS A 376 3.70 2.64 -10.02
N GLY A 377 2.49 2.16 -9.73
CA GLY A 377 1.70 2.63 -8.61
C GLY A 377 1.64 1.68 -7.43
N THR A 378 1.15 2.23 -6.32
CA THR A 378 0.71 1.50 -5.14
C THR A 378 -0.59 2.11 -4.60
N ASN A 379 -1.41 1.29 -3.94
CA ASN A 379 -2.54 1.75 -3.14
C ASN A 379 -2.04 2.16 -1.76
N ARG A 380 -2.70 3.12 -1.10
CA ARG A 380 -2.29 3.56 0.23
C ARG A 380 -3.49 3.83 1.13
N HIS A 381 -3.60 3.04 2.20
CA HIS A 381 -4.44 3.36 3.34
C HIS A 381 -3.76 4.36 4.29
N GLU A 382 -4.55 5.20 4.96
CA GLU A 382 -4.10 5.93 6.14
C GLU A 382 -4.09 4.95 7.32
N HIS A 383 -2.91 4.42 7.61
CA HIS A 383 -2.70 3.46 8.70
C HIS A 383 -1.32 3.66 9.35
N SER A 384 -1.29 3.46 10.66
CA SER A 384 -0.08 3.37 11.48
C SER A 384 -0.28 2.31 12.57
N GLN A 385 0.80 1.95 13.27
CA GLN A 385 0.68 1.06 14.42
C GLN A 385 -0.24 1.58 15.54
N LEU A 386 -0.64 2.85 15.51
CA LEU A 386 -1.54 3.48 16.47
C LEU A 386 -3.01 3.53 16.02
N GLY A 387 -3.30 3.07 14.82
CA GLY A 387 -4.63 3.13 14.23
C GLY A 387 -4.66 3.83 12.88
N ARG A 388 -5.75 4.53 12.60
CA ARG A 388 -5.97 5.22 11.33
C ARG A 388 -5.50 6.67 11.32
N THR A 389 -4.79 7.05 12.34
CA THR A 389 -4.13 8.36 12.46
C THR A 389 -2.69 8.23 11.97
N VAL A 390 -2.32 9.05 11.00
CA VAL A 390 -0.98 9.05 10.39
C VAL A 390 -0.33 10.42 10.63
N SER A 391 0.85 10.43 11.25
CA SER A 391 1.59 11.67 11.45
C SER A 391 2.21 12.21 10.16
N LYS A 392 2.58 13.49 10.16
CA LYS A 392 3.27 14.12 9.02
C LYS A 392 4.61 13.45 8.72
N GLU A 393 5.36 13.09 9.75
CA GLU A 393 6.64 12.39 9.63
C GLU A 393 6.49 11.03 8.93
N LEU A 394 5.43 10.28 9.25
CA LEU A 394 5.13 9.02 8.56
C LEU A 394 4.72 9.25 7.11
N MET A 395 3.97 10.31 6.81
CA MET A 395 3.63 10.67 5.43
C MET A 395 4.88 11.07 4.63
N GLU A 396 5.82 11.81 5.23
CA GLU A 396 7.11 12.14 4.62
C GLU A 396 7.98 10.90 4.40
N GLN A 397 7.94 9.94 5.33
CA GLN A 397 8.62 8.66 5.17
C GLN A 397 7.99 7.83 4.06
N ASP A 398 6.65 7.79 3.96
CA ASP A 398 5.93 7.10 2.89
C ASP A 398 6.38 7.60 1.52
N ILE A 399 6.31 8.92 1.27
CA ILE A 399 6.66 9.48 -0.04
C ILE A 399 8.14 9.33 -0.35
N ARG A 400 9.03 9.43 0.64
CA ARG A 400 10.46 9.17 0.49
C ARG A 400 10.72 7.74 0.01
N LEU A 401 10.16 6.76 0.70
CA LEU A 401 10.31 5.35 0.34
C LEU A 401 9.71 5.06 -1.04
N MET A 402 8.54 5.61 -1.36
CA MET A 402 7.94 5.45 -2.69
C MET A 402 8.86 5.96 -3.79
N LYS A 403 9.41 7.18 -3.67
CA LYS A 403 10.33 7.77 -4.66
C LYS A 403 11.64 7.00 -4.75
N GLN A 404 12.19 6.53 -3.63
CA GLN A 404 13.41 5.71 -3.59
C GLN A 404 13.22 4.32 -4.23
N HIS A 405 11.98 3.84 -4.33
CA HIS A 405 11.63 2.54 -4.92
C HIS A 405 10.96 2.65 -6.29
N ASN A 406 11.17 3.77 -7.00
CA ASN A 406 10.70 4.01 -8.37
C ASN A 406 9.16 4.01 -8.54
N ILE A 407 8.41 4.20 -7.47
CA ILE A 407 6.95 4.38 -7.52
C ILE A 407 6.67 5.80 -8.02
N ASN A 408 5.81 5.94 -9.04
CA ASN A 408 5.44 7.23 -9.63
C ASN A 408 3.98 7.61 -9.39
N MET A 409 3.16 6.70 -8.85
CA MET A 409 1.73 6.93 -8.64
C MET A 409 1.25 6.32 -7.32
N VAL A 410 0.31 7.00 -6.67
CA VAL A 410 -0.44 6.48 -5.52
C VAL A 410 -1.94 6.56 -5.81
N ARG A 411 -2.69 5.50 -5.47
CA ARG A 411 -4.15 5.56 -5.35
C ARG A 411 -4.50 5.73 -3.87
N ASN A 412 -5.23 6.81 -3.57
CA ASN A 412 -5.76 7.04 -2.23
C ASN A 412 -6.89 6.04 -1.98
N SER A 413 -6.56 4.89 -1.46
CA SER A 413 -7.53 3.83 -1.23
C SER A 413 -8.14 3.93 0.19
N HIS A 414 -9.46 4.08 0.32
CA HIS A 414 -10.45 4.25 -0.77
C HIS A 414 -11.27 5.50 -0.43
N TYR A 415 -10.60 6.61 -0.21
CA TYR A 415 -11.18 7.86 0.30
C TYR A 415 -10.19 9.01 0.18
N PRO A 416 -10.67 10.27 0.18
CA PRO A 416 -9.81 11.45 0.33
C PRO A 416 -8.98 11.35 1.60
N THR A 417 -7.72 11.72 1.53
CA THR A 417 -6.76 11.58 2.63
C THR A 417 -6.45 12.93 3.28
N HIS A 418 -5.49 12.97 4.20
CA HIS A 418 -5.08 14.17 4.92
C HIS A 418 -4.53 15.24 3.93
N PRO A 419 -4.88 16.54 4.06
CA PRO A 419 -4.46 17.57 3.11
C PRO A 419 -2.94 17.72 2.96
N TYR A 420 -2.18 17.44 4.00
CA TYR A 420 -0.71 17.41 3.95
C TYR A 420 -0.14 16.41 2.94
N TRP A 421 -0.80 15.25 2.76
CA TRP A 421 -0.40 14.23 1.79
C TRP A 421 -0.49 14.73 0.34
N TYR A 422 -1.54 15.47 0.01
CA TYR A 422 -1.68 16.07 -1.33
C TYR A 422 -0.55 17.07 -1.60
N GLN A 423 -0.22 17.92 -0.62
CA GLN A 423 0.88 18.89 -0.74
C GLN A 423 2.24 18.18 -0.94
N LEU A 424 2.49 17.05 -0.26
CA LEU A 424 3.69 16.26 -0.47
C LEU A 424 3.74 15.67 -1.89
N CYS A 425 2.61 15.14 -2.39
CA CYS A 425 2.54 14.57 -3.74
C CYS A 425 2.74 15.64 -4.83
N ASP A 426 2.18 16.84 -4.65
CA ASP A 426 2.40 17.99 -5.54
C ASP A 426 3.88 18.36 -5.60
N ARG A 427 4.52 18.50 -4.45
CA ARG A 427 5.89 19.02 -4.31
C ARG A 427 6.95 18.01 -4.72
N TYR A 428 6.74 16.73 -4.43
CA TYR A 428 7.76 15.71 -4.70
C TYR A 428 7.50 14.88 -5.95
N GLY A 429 6.41 15.17 -6.66
CA GLY A 429 6.10 14.55 -7.94
C GLY A 429 5.66 13.09 -7.78
N LEU A 430 4.48 12.88 -7.21
CA LEU A 430 3.82 11.59 -7.20
C LEU A 430 2.44 11.76 -7.84
N TYR A 431 2.18 11.09 -8.96
CA TYR A 431 0.85 11.09 -9.55
C TYR A 431 -0.16 10.49 -8.58
N MET A 432 -1.38 11.01 -8.61
CA MET A 432 -2.41 10.58 -7.66
C MET A 432 -3.71 10.21 -8.38
N ILE A 433 -4.27 9.09 -7.97
CA ILE A 433 -5.67 8.73 -8.19
C ILE A 433 -6.40 9.07 -6.90
N ASP A 434 -7.20 10.13 -6.91
CA ASP A 434 -8.01 10.49 -5.75
C ASP A 434 -9.38 9.85 -5.83
N GLU A 435 -9.87 9.28 -4.70
CA GLU A 435 -11.03 8.40 -4.70
C GLU A 435 -12.11 8.86 -3.73
N ALA A 436 -13.37 8.82 -4.19
CA ALA A 436 -14.52 9.12 -3.36
C ALA A 436 -14.72 8.03 -2.30
N ASN A 437 -15.05 8.45 -1.07
CA ASN A 437 -15.31 7.55 0.06
C ASN A 437 -16.62 6.78 -0.12
N ILE A 438 -16.64 5.87 -1.09
CA ILE A 438 -17.82 5.06 -1.45
C ILE A 438 -17.37 3.61 -1.67
N GLU A 439 -17.75 2.74 -0.73
CA GLU A 439 -17.64 1.31 -0.87
C GLU A 439 -18.81 0.60 -0.20
N SER A 440 -19.46 -0.32 -0.89
CA SER A 440 -20.58 -1.11 -0.35
C SER A 440 -20.43 -2.60 -0.63
N HIS A 441 -19.20 -3.11 -0.54
CA HIS A 441 -18.83 -4.50 -0.83
C HIS A 441 -19.72 -5.51 -0.10
N GLY A 442 -20.05 -5.24 1.17
CA GLY A 442 -20.92 -6.07 1.99
C GLY A 442 -22.35 -6.24 1.47
N MET A 443 -22.82 -5.45 0.50
CA MET A 443 -24.10 -5.63 -0.21
C MET A 443 -23.95 -6.41 -1.52
N GLY A 444 -22.72 -6.74 -1.92
CA GLY A 444 -22.39 -7.39 -3.17
C GLY A 444 -22.66 -6.53 -4.40
N TYR A 445 -22.51 -7.13 -5.59
CA TYR A 445 -22.58 -6.42 -6.87
C TYR A 445 -23.87 -6.71 -7.67
N GLY A 446 -24.69 -7.61 -7.15
CA GLY A 446 -25.96 -8.05 -7.73
C GLY A 446 -27.11 -7.05 -7.60
N PRO A 447 -28.36 -7.55 -7.59
CA PRO A 447 -29.54 -6.68 -7.44
C PRO A 447 -29.60 -5.89 -6.14
N ALA A 448 -29.01 -6.39 -5.07
CA ALA A 448 -28.99 -5.72 -3.76
C ALA A 448 -27.88 -4.65 -3.62
N SER A 449 -27.09 -4.43 -4.66
CA SER A 449 -26.04 -3.40 -4.64
C SER A 449 -26.63 -2.00 -4.43
N LEU A 450 -26.04 -1.26 -3.49
CA LEU A 450 -26.46 0.11 -3.18
C LEU A 450 -26.22 1.09 -4.32
N ALA A 451 -25.37 0.77 -5.29
CA ALA A 451 -25.20 1.53 -6.52
C ALA A 451 -26.49 1.69 -7.34
N LYS A 452 -27.47 0.79 -7.12
CA LYS A 452 -28.75 0.74 -7.83
C LYS A 452 -29.90 1.36 -7.05
N GLU A 453 -29.68 1.65 -5.77
CA GLU A 453 -30.70 2.18 -4.86
C GLU A 453 -30.74 3.71 -4.94
N SER A 454 -31.69 4.25 -5.70
CA SER A 454 -31.79 5.69 -5.96
C SER A 454 -32.00 6.57 -4.71
N ASN A 455 -32.48 5.99 -3.61
CA ASN A 455 -32.60 6.68 -2.32
C ASN A 455 -31.25 6.97 -1.64
N LEU A 456 -30.14 6.36 -2.14
CA LEU A 456 -28.77 6.63 -1.71
C LEU A 456 -28.01 7.57 -2.66
N MET A 457 -28.65 8.04 -3.74
CA MET A 457 -28.02 8.92 -4.73
C MET A 457 -27.45 10.17 -4.10
N THR A 458 -28.17 10.82 -3.18
CA THR A 458 -27.71 12.01 -2.46
C THR A 458 -26.38 11.76 -1.75
N ALA A 459 -26.25 10.62 -1.07
CA ALA A 459 -25.03 10.26 -0.35
C ALA A 459 -23.85 9.99 -1.31
N HIS A 460 -24.10 9.32 -2.47
CA HIS A 460 -23.06 9.09 -3.48
C HIS A 460 -22.57 10.42 -4.10
N ILE A 461 -23.47 11.24 -4.58
CA ILE A 461 -23.12 12.54 -5.18
C ILE A 461 -22.41 13.43 -4.16
N TYR A 462 -22.88 13.47 -2.92
CA TYR A 462 -22.29 14.29 -1.87
C TYR A 462 -20.83 13.89 -1.57
N ARG A 463 -20.54 12.58 -1.47
CA ARG A 463 -19.17 12.07 -1.24
C ARG A 463 -18.24 12.35 -2.42
N THR A 464 -18.74 12.20 -3.64
CA THR A 464 -17.99 12.55 -4.86
C THR A 464 -17.74 14.05 -4.95
N HIS A 465 -18.74 14.87 -4.59
CA HIS A 465 -18.63 16.32 -4.55
C HIS A 465 -17.55 16.77 -3.53
N LEU A 466 -17.57 16.22 -2.32
CA LEU A 466 -16.58 16.52 -1.29
C LEU A 466 -15.15 16.17 -1.76
N MET A 467 -14.93 15.00 -2.35
CA MET A 467 -13.64 14.64 -2.91
C MET A 467 -13.15 15.71 -3.90
N TYR A 468 -13.97 16.04 -4.89
CA TYR A 468 -13.59 16.99 -5.93
C TYR A 468 -13.31 18.38 -5.37
N GLU A 469 -14.24 18.94 -4.59
CA GLU A 469 -14.14 20.32 -4.12
C GLU A 469 -12.94 20.53 -3.18
N LEU A 470 -12.70 19.59 -2.26
CA LEU A 470 -11.56 19.70 -1.34
C LEU A 470 -10.21 19.65 -2.05
N SER A 471 -10.09 18.85 -3.13
CA SER A 471 -8.79 18.54 -3.72
C SER A 471 -8.61 19.02 -5.17
N LYS A 472 -9.59 19.68 -5.78
CA LYS A 472 -9.60 20.10 -7.20
C LYS A 472 -8.37 20.86 -7.68
N ASN A 473 -7.67 21.59 -6.79
CA ASN A 473 -6.55 22.45 -7.13
C ASN A 473 -5.17 21.75 -7.11
N HIS A 474 -5.10 20.48 -6.68
CA HIS A 474 -3.83 19.76 -6.60
C HIS A 474 -3.36 19.23 -7.96
N PRO A 475 -2.16 19.61 -8.44
CA PRO A 475 -1.62 19.12 -9.71
C PRO A 475 -1.28 17.63 -9.69
N ALA A 476 -0.98 17.05 -8.54
CA ALA A 476 -0.69 15.63 -8.40
C ALA A 476 -1.87 14.74 -8.80
N ILE A 477 -3.11 15.19 -8.61
CA ILE A 477 -4.29 14.44 -9.00
C ILE A 477 -4.40 14.42 -10.51
N VAL A 478 -4.21 13.24 -11.09
CA VAL A 478 -4.25 13.03 -12.54
C VAL A 478 -5.44 12.16 -12.99
N ILE A 479 -6.07 11.44 -12.07
CA ILE A 479 -7.27 10.61 -12.30
C ILE A 479 -8.20 10.78 -11.11
N TRP A 480 -9.51 10.92 -11.37
CA TRP A 480 -10.56 10.84 -10.37
C TRP A 480 -11.14 9.43 -10.33
N SER A 481 -11.34 8.88 -9.15
CA SER A 481 -11.99 7.58 -8.95
C SER A 481 -13.31 7.76 -8.20
N GLN A 482 -14.36 7.14 -8.74
CA GLN A 482 -15.71 7.30 -8.19
C GLN A 482 -15.94 6.53 -6.90
N GLY A 483 -15.06 5.59 -6.57
CA GLY A 483 -15.15 4.72 -5.39
C GLY A 483 -14.59 3.33 -5.66
N ASN A 484 -14.82 2.44 -4.70
CA ASN A 484 -14.33 1.07 -4.69
C ASN A 484 -15.50 0.09 -4.56
N GLU A 485 -15.36 -1.12 -5.02
CA GLU A 485 -16.13 -2.35 -4.80
C GLU A 485 -17.60 -2.18 -4.33
N ALA A 486 -18.39 -1.38 -5.05
CA ALA A 486 -19.77 -1.07 -4.70
C ALA A 486 -20.80 -1.53 -5.74
N GLY A 487 -20.38 -2.28 -6.77
CA GLY A 487 -21.21 -2.59 -7.93
C GLY A 487 -21.38 -1.38 -8.85
N ASN A 488 -22.21 -1.49 -9.89
CA ASN A 488 -22.49 -0.39 -10.80
C ASN A 488 -23.99 -0.18 -10.99
N GLY A 489 -24.40 1.06 -11.16
CA GLY A 489 -25.78 1.46 -11.35
C GLY A 489 -25.97 2.96 -11.40
N ILE A 490 -27.24 3.38 -11.31
CA ILE A 490 -27.66 4.77 -11.52
C ILE A 490 -26.88 5.77 -10.65
N ASN A 491 -26.47 5.39 -9.43
CA ASN A 491 -25.77 6.31 -8.54
C ASN A 491 -24.38 6.64 -9.08
N PHE A 492 -23.61 5.63 -9.57
CA PHE A 492 -22.30 5.86 -10.19
C PHE A 492 -22.39 6.48 -11.59
N GLU A 493 -23.46 6.23 -12.33
CA GLU A 493 -23.73 6.94 -13.58
C GLU A 493 -23.89 8.44 -13.31
N ARG A 494 -24.64 8.83 -12.27
CA ARG A 494 -24.86 10.24 -11.90
C ARG A 494 -23.62 10.90 -11.30
N THR A 495 -22.81 10.19 -10.54
CA THR A 495 -21.53 10.74 -10.05
C THR A 495 -20.55 10.97 -11.22
N TYR A 496 -20.49 10.06 -12.20
CA TYR A 496 -19.71 10.27 -13.42
C TYR A 496 -20.18 11.50 -14.21
N ASP A 497 -21.48 11.57 -14.52
CA ASP A 497 -22.05 12.68 -15.25
C ASP A 497 -21.75 14.02 -14.57
N TRP A 498 -21.86 14.06 -13.25
CA TRP A 498 -21.54 15.26 -12.48
C TRP A 498 -20.05 15.61 -12.56
N LEU A 499 -19.14 14.66 -12.32
CA LEU A 499 -17.69 14.88 -12.44
C LEU A 499 -17.33 15.41 -13.82
N LYS A 500 -17.86 14.79 -14.87
CA LYS A 500 -17.62 15.23 -16.27
C LYS A 500 -18.24 16.62 -16.58
N SER A 501 -19.20 17.07 -15.79
CA SER A 501 -19.77 18.42 -15.92
C SER A 501 -18.85 19.51 -15.39
N VAL A 502 -18.15 19.26 -14.27
CA VAL A 502 -17.29 20.21 -13.55
C VAL A 502 -15.80 20.06 -13.87
N GLU A 503 -15.38 18.88 -14.35
CA GLU A 503 -14.00 18.52 -14.68
C GLU A 503 -13.87 18.15 -16.16
N LYS A 504 -13.05 18.88 -16.90
CA LYS A 504 -12.85 18.66 -18.34
C LYS A 504 -11.47 18.12 -18.69
N GLY A 505 -10.54 18.19 -17.74
CA GLY A 505 -9.14 17.89 -17.98
C GLY A 505 -8.75 16.46 -17.63
N ARG A 506 -9.19 15.98 -16.48
CA ARG A 506 -8.73 14.70 -15.89
C ARG A 506 -9.68 13.55 -16.19
N PRO A 507 -9.16 12.34 -16.52
CA PRO A 507 -9.98 11.15 -16.68
C PRO A 507 -10.67 10.74 -15.36
N VAL A 508 -11.78 10.04 -15.52
CA VAL A 508 -12.55 9.43 -14.42
C VAL A 508 -12.49 7.91 -14.57
N GLN A 509 -12.17 7.20 -13.47
CA GLN A 509 -12.19 5.74 -13.43
C GLN A 509 -13.19 5.19 -12.43
N TYR A 510 -13.67 3.96 -12.69
CA TYR A 510 -14.40 3.15 -11.74
C TYR A 510 -14.33 1.66 -12.14
N GLU A 511 -13.83 0.81 -11.24
CA GLU A 511 -13.52 -0.58 -11.61
C GLU A 511 -14.76 -1.43 -11.93
N ARG A 512 -15.88 -1.21 -11.21
CA ARG A 512 -17.15 -1.92 -11.47
C ARG A 512 -17.95 -1.38 -12.65
N ALA A 513 -17.56 -0.24 -13.21
CA ALA A 513 -18.13 0.21 -14.48
C ALA A 513 -17.68 -0.67 -15.65
N GLU A 514 -16.56 -1.38 -15.52
CA GLU A 514 -15.99 -2.24 -16.58
C GLU A 514 -15.87 -1.49 -17.91
N LEU A 515 -16.68 -1.85 -18.91
CA LEU A 515 -16.74 -1.18 -20.21
C LEU A 515 -18.02 -0.33 -20.40
N ASN A 516 -18.80 -0.09 -19.33
CA ASN A 516 -19.92 0.85 -19.38
C ASN A 516 -19.42 2.29 -19.59
N TYR A 517 -20.33 3.21 -19.96
CA TYR A 517 -19.95 4.57 -20.35
C TYR A 517 -19.36 5.40 -19.19
N ASN A 518 -19.67 5.04 -17.95
CA ASN A 518 -19.32 5.81 -16.75
C ASN A 518 -17.90 5.51 -16.21
N THR A 519 -16.95 5.32 -17.11
CA THR A 519 -15.51 5.27 -16.85
C THR A 519 -14.72 5.60 -18.11
N ASP A 520 -13.63 6.35 -18.00
CA ASP A 520 -12.72 6.66 -19.11
C ASP A 520 -11.60 5.61 -19.27
N ILE A 521 -11.36 4.80 -18.24
CA ILE A 521 -10.29 3.81 -18.14
C ILE A 521 -10.92 2.43 -17.92
N TYR A 522 -10.46 1.39 -18.63
CA TYR A 522 -10.78 0.02 -18.27
C TYR A 522 -9.94 -0.39 -17.07
N CYS A 523 -10.46 -0.07 -15.91
CA CYS A 523 -9.83 -0.24 -14.63
C CYS A 523 -10.31 -1.56 -14.00
N ARG A 524 -9.39 -2.49 -13.70
CA ARG A 524 -9.72 -3.81 -13.15
C ARG A 524 -8.84 -4.15 -11.96
N MET A 525 -9.23 -5.19 -11.22
CA MET A 525 -8.47 -5.72 -10.10
C MET A 525 -7.98 -7.13 -10.41
N TYR A 526 -6.76 -7.45 -10.01
CA TYR A 526 -6.17 -8.79 -9.94
C TYR A 526 -6.29 -9.64 -11.22
N ARG A 527 -6.36 -9.01 -12.39
CA ARG A 527 -6.41 -9.74 -13.66
C ARG A 527 -5.08 -10.41 -13.94
N SER A 528 -5.15 -11.65 -14.41
CA SER A 528 -3.97 -12.39 -14.84
C SER A 528 -3.35 -11.78 -16.11
N VAL A 529 -2.08 -12.07 -16.33
CA VAL A 529 -1.35 -11.68 -17.55
C VAL A 529 -2.10 -12.09 -18.83
N ASP A 530 -2.69 -13.29 -18.85
CA ASP A 530 -3.45 -13.79 -20.01
C ASP A 530 -4.74 -12.99 -20.25
N GLU A 531 -5.46 -12.59 -19.18
CA GLU A 531 -6.64 -11.74 -19.31
C GLU A 531 -6.30 -10.34 -19.83
N ILE A 532 -5.15 -9.78 -19.41
CA ILE A 532 -4.66 -8.49 -19.92
C ILE A 532 -4.36 -8.61 -21.41
N LYS A 533 -3.60 -9.63 -21.84
CA LYS A 533 -3.32 -9.91 -23.25
C LYS A 533 -4.59 -10.12 -24.07
N ALA A 534 -5.57 -10.81 -23.50
CA ALA A 534 -6.87 -11.02 -24.15
C ALA A 534 -7.65 -9.72 -24.35
N TYR A 535 -7.52 -8.75 -23.45
CA TYR A 535 -8.14 -7.44 -23.60
C TYR A 535 -7.43 -6.62 -24.69
N VAL A 536 -6.12 -6.42 -24.57
CA VAL A 536 -5.36 -5.56 -25.50
C VAL A 536 -5.26 -6.14 -26.90
N GLY A 537 -5.45 -7.45 -27.07
CA GLY A 537 -5.53 -8.12 -28.36
C GLY A 537 -6.84 -7.90 -29.14
N LYS A 538 -7.86 -7.24 -28.54
CA LYS A 538 -9.11 -6.91 -29.24
C LYS A 538 -8.92 -5.74 -30.19
N LYS A 539 -9.61 -5.77 -31.35
CA LYS A 539 -9.46 -4.74 -32.39
C LYS A 539 -10.13 -3.40 -32.09
N ASP A 540 -11.16 -3.40 -31.27
CA ASP A 540 -12.05 -2.24 -31.08
C ASP A 540 -11.89 -1.62 -29.65
N ILE A 541 -10.71 -1.72 -29.06
CA ILE A 541 -10.44 -1.07 -27.78
C ILE A 541 -10.09 0.40 -27.99
N TYR A 542 -10.63 1.25 -27.11
CA TYR A 542 -10.39 2.70 -27.13
C TYR A 542 -10.05 3.27 -25.74
N ARG A 543 -10.05 2.41 -24.72
CA ARG A 543 -9.70 2.76 -23.35
C ARG A 543 -8.40 2.11 -22.95
N PRO A 544 -7.52 2.81 -22.20
CA PRO A 544 -6.35 2.18 -21.63
C PRO A 544 -6.76 1.15 -20.58
N PHE A 545 -5.95 0.10 -20.44
CA PHE A 545 -6.07 -0.87 -19.37
C PHE A 545 -5.10 -0.48 -18.25
N ILE A 546 -5.64 -0.24 -17.05
CA ILE A 546 -4.87 0.06 -15.84
C ILE A 546 -5.43 -0.78 -14.71
N LEU A 547 -4.58 -1.53 -14.00
CA LEU A 547 -4.98 -2.25 -12.81
C LEU A 547 -5.04 -1.30 -11.62
N CYS A 548 -6.23 -1.04 -11.07
CA CYS A 548 -6.32 -0.27 -9.83
C CYS A 548 -5.79 -1.07 -8.65
N GLU A 549 -5.79 -2.41 -8.74
CA GLU A 549 -5.19 -3.31 -7.76
C GLU A 549 -4.59 -4.53 -8.45
N TYR A 550 -3.37 -4.90 -8.05
CA TYR A 550 -2.71 -6.14 -8.46
C TYR A 550 -1.59 -6.53 -7.49
N LEU A 551 -1.01 -7.72 -7.65
CA LEU A 551 0.11 -8.21 -6.84
C LEU A 551 -0.15 -8.08 -5.33
N HIS A 552 -1.27 -8.65 -4.86
CA HIS A 552 -1.62 -8.63 -3.44
C HIS A 552 -0.42 -9.00 -2.55
N ALA A 553 0.11 -8.02 -1.81
CA ALA A 553 1.43 -8.11 -1.17
C ALA A 553 1.39 -8.77 0.22
N MET A 554 0.39 -9.64 0.48
CA MET A 554 0.16 -10.27 1.76
C MET A 554 1.26 -11.28 2.11
N GLY A 555 1.98 -11.02 3.22
CA GLY A 555 3.05 -11.86 3.71
C GLY A 555 4.18 -12.02 2.69
N ASN A 556 4.70 -13.25 2.53
CA ASN A 556 5.70 -13.56 1.52
C ASN A 556 5.03 -13.67 0.13
N SER A 557 5.08 -12.62 -0.67
CA SER A 557 4.24 -12.39 -1.84
C SER A 557 4.97 -11.72 -3.02
N CYS A 558 4.17 -11.18 -3.95
CA CYS A 558 4.61 -10.46 -5.17
C CYS A 558 5.41 -11.29 -6.16
N GLY A 559 5.17 -12.62 -6.21
CA GLY A 559 5.69 -13.48 -7.27
C GLY A 559 5.03 -13.19 -8.63
N GLY A 560 5.79 -13.32 -9.72
CA GLY A 560 5.28 -13.14 -11.09
C GLY A 560 5.16 -11.69 -11.55
N MET A 561 5.70 -10.72 -10.81
CA MET A 561 5.66 -9.30 -11.21
C MET A 561 6.35 -9.04 -12.55
N LYS A 562 7.42 -9.76 -12.84
CA LYS A 562 8.16 -9.65 -14.10
C LYS A 562 7.25 -9.87 -15.31
N GLU A 563 6.41 -10.90 -15.28
CA GLU A 563 5.53 -11.26 -16.37
C GLU A 563 4.45 -10.21 -16.66
N TYR A 564 3.96 -9.52 -15.62
CA TYR A 564 3.09 -8.36 -15.79
C TYR A 564 3.81 -7.23 -16.51
N TRP A 565 5.04 -6.92 -16.09
CA TRP A 565 5.80 -5.81 -16.66
C TRP A 565 6.31 -6.08 -18.06
N GLU A 566 6.55 -7.34 -18.41
CA GLU A 566 6.78 -7.73 -19.82
C GLU A 566 5.58 -7.38 -20.72
N VAL A 567 4.35 -7.46 -20.21
CA VAL A 567 3.16 -7.03 -20.96
C VAL A 567 3.05 -5.52 -21.01
N PHE A 568 3.16 -4.84 -19.88
CA PHE A 568 3.01 -3.38 -19.80
C PHE A 568 4.05 -2.62 -20.65
N GLU A 569 5.26 -3.15 -20.76
CA GLU A 569 6.31 -2.55 -21.59
C GLU A 569 6.18 -2.83 -23.09
N ASN A 570 5.40 -3.85 -23.48
CA ASN A 570 5.27 -4.25 -24.88
C ASN A 570 3.89 -3.99 -25.48
N GLU A 571 2.86 -3.76 -24.66
CA GLU A 571 1.47 -3.55 -25.10
C GLU A 571 1.03 -2.13 -24.77
N PRO A 572 1.00 -1.20 -25.74
CA PRO A 572 0.77 0.22 -25.50
C PRO A 572 -0.51 0.59 -24.75
N MET A 573 -1.54 -0.26 -24.84
CA MET A 573 -2.83 -0.05 -24.18
C MET A 573 -2.88 -0.62 -22.76
N ALA A 574 -1.86 -1.38 -22.33
CA ALA A 574 -1.70 -1.89 -20.98
C ALA A 574 -0.70 -1.02 -20.23
N GLN A 575 -1.16 -0.14 -19.34
CA GLN A 575 -0.32 0.92 -18.80
C GLN A 575 -0.01 0.73 -17.31
N GLY A 576 0.16 -0.51 -16.83
CA GLY A 576 0.56 -0.78 -15.45
C GLY A 576 -0.59 -0.84 -14.46
N GLY A 577 -0.32 -0.44 -13.22
CA GLY A 577 -1.32 -0.46 -12.15
C GLY A 577 -0.76 -0.11 -10.78
N CYS A 578 -1.64 -0.19 -9.75
CA CYS A 578 -1.31 0.07 -8.37
C CYS A 578 -1.28 -1.23 -7.56
N ILE A 579 -0.16 -1.54 -6.93
CA ILE A 579 0.01 -2.72 -6.08
C ILE A 579 -0.91 -2.58 -4.85
N TRP A 580 -1.56 -3.63 -4.44
CA TRP A 580 -2.29 -3.71 -3.18
C TRP A 580 -1.42 -4.37 -2.11
N ASP A 581 -1.01 -3.67 -1.03
CA ASP A 581 -1.05 -2.22 -0.90
C ASP A 581 0.30 -1.70 -0.35
N TRP A 582 0.35 -0.48 0.14
CA TRP A 582 1.57 0.14 0.62
C TRP A 582 2.00 -0.34 2.00
N VAL A 583 1.06 -0.41 2.96
CA VAL A 583 1.39 -0.62 4.37
C VAL A 583 0.57 -1.73 5.01
N ASP A 584 1.25 -2.66 5.68
CA ASP A 584 0.56 -3.62 6.56
C ASP A 584 -0.32 -2.89 7.57
N GLN A 585 -1.60 -3.26 7.63
CA GLN A 585 -2.54 -2.68 8.58
C GLN A 585 -2.51 -3.43 9.93
N ASN A 586 -1.33 -3.77 10.42
CA ASN A 586 -1.11 -4.43 11.70
C ASN A 586 -0.92 -3.41 12.83
N PHE A 587 -1.21 -3.79 14.07
CA PHE A 587 -0.81 -3.02 15.24
C PHE A 587 0.32 -3.73 15.97
N ARG A 588 1.20 -2.96 16.61
CA ARG A 588 2.29 -3.50 17.39
C ARG A 588 1.87 -3.57 18.86
N GLU A 589 1.89 -4.78 19.41
CA GLU A 589 1.59 -5.02 20.82
C GLU A 589 2.75 -5.70 21.51
N ILE A 590 2.68 -5.75 22.84
CA ILE A 590 3.65 -6.43 23.69
C ILE A 590 2.87 -7.44 24.52
N ASP A 591 3.31 -8.70 24.52
CA ASP A 591 2.69 -9.74 25.32
C ASP A 591 3.05 -9.64 26.81
N LYS A 592 2.47 -10.52 27.64
CA LYS A 592 2.73 -10.58 29.09
C LYS A 592 4.19 -10.87 29.46
N ASP A 593 4.96 -11.43 28.54
CA ASP A 593 6.37 -11.80 28.73
C ASP A 593 7.33 -10.73 28.18
N GLY A 594 6.78 -9.58 27.72
CA GLY A 594 7.52 -8.45 27.18
C GLY A 594 7.98 -8.61 25.73
N LYS A 595 7.53 -9.65 25.03
CA LYS A 595 7.82 -9.86 23.60
C LYS A 595 6.86 -9.05 22.77
N TRP A 596 7.36 -8.28 21.80
CA TRP A 596 6.54 -7.56 20.84
C TRP A 596 6.06 -8.49 19.71
N TYR A 597 4.90 -8.19 19.16
CA TYR A 597 4.34 -8.89 18.01
C TYR A 597 3.39 -8.00 17.21
N TRP A 598 3.08 -8.44 16.01
CA TRP A 598 2.06 -7.82 15.17
C TRP A 598 0.71 -8.49 15.44
N THR A 599 -0.31 -7.67 15.67
CA THR A 599 -1.68 -8.14 15.77
C THR A 599 -2.43 -7.95 14.45
N TYR A 600 -3.49 -8.72 14.28
CA TYR A 600 -4.38 -8.66 13.13
C TYR A 600 -5.83 -8.97 13.54
N GLY A 601 -6.74 -9.12 12.57
CA GLY A 601 -8.15 -9.36 12.84
C GLY A 601 -8.38 -10.61 13.69
N GLY A 602 -9.23 -10.47 14.74
CA GLY A 602 -9.53 -11.53 15.68
C GLY A 602 -8.73 -11.50 16.98
N ASP A 603 -7.65 -10.71 17.04
CA ASP A 603 -6.81 -10.61 18.25
C ASP A 603 -7.42 -9.73 19.35
N TYR A 604 -8.44 -8.94 19.01
CA TYR A 604 -9.14 -8.07 19.94
C TYR A 604 -10.59 -8.53 20.18
N GLY A 605 -11.06 -8.32 21.39
CA GLY A 605 -12.44 -8.62 21.75
C GLY A 605 -12.67 -10.08 22.17
N PRO A 606 -13.95 -10.47 22.34
CA PRO A 606 -14.30 -11.82 22.73
C PRO A 606 -14.14 -12.83 21.60
N GLU A 607 -14.04 -14.10 21.97
CA GLU A 607 -14.04 -15.21 21.00
C GLU A 607 -15.26 -15.15 20.07
N GLY A 608 -15.03 -15.34 18.77
CA GLY A 608 -16.08 -15.29 17.75
C GLY A 608 -16.43 -13.90 17.24
N ILE A 609 -15.63 -12.87 17.58
CA ILE A 609 -15.78 -11.54 16.99
C ILE A 609 -15.62 -11.63 15.45
N PRO A 610 -16.41 -10.87 14.66
CA PRO A 610 -16.22 -10.82 13.20
C PRO A 610 -14.78 -10.50 12.83
N SER A 611 -14.19 -11.33 11.97
CA SER A 611 -12.79 -11.18 11.61
C SER A 611 -12.46 -11.79 10.26
N PHE A 612 -11.53 -11.17 9.52
CA PHE A 612 -10.85 -11.72 8.34
C PHE A 612 -9.38 -12.11 8.64
N GLY A 613 -9.02 -12.23 9.94
CA GLY A 613 -7.69 -12.68 10.36
C GLY A 613 -6.58 -11.75 9.89
N ASN A 614 -5.48 -12.34 9.44
CA ASN A 614 -4.29 -11.63 9.01
C ASN A 614 -4.37 -11.02 7.59
N PHE A 615 -5.56 -10.99 6.96
CA PHE A 615 -5.72 -10.44 5.61
C PHE A 615 -5.35 -8.95 5.51
N CYS A 616 -5.33 -8.24 6.65
CA CYS A 616 -4.88 -6.85 6.77
C CYS A 616 -3.36 -6.66 6.63
N GLY A 617 -2.55 -7.72 6.71
CA GLY A 617 -1.09 -7.66 6.58
C GLY A 617 -0.66 -7.85 5.12
N ASN A 618 -0.91 -6.87 4.27
CA ASN A 618 -0.76 -6.97 2.81
C ASN A 618 0.07 -5.81 2.20
N GLY A 619 0.95 -5.21 3.02
CA GLY A 619 1.78 -4.06 2.63
C GLY A 619 3.10 -4.40 1.95
N LEU A 620 3.62 -3.44 1.17
CA LEU A 620 5.01 -3.42 0.70
C LEU A 620 5.99 -3.06 1.83
N VAL A 621 5.49 -2.39 2.86
CA VAL A 621 6.18 -2.07 4.11
C VAL A 621 5.30 -2.47 5.29
N ASN A 622 5.93 -2.76 6.44
CA ASN A 622 5.17 -3.00 7.67
C ASN A 622 4.60 -1.69 8.26
N ALA A 623 3.80 -1.80 9.32
CA ALA A 623 3.12 -0.64 9.93
C ALA A 623 4.06 0.44 10.52
N VAL A 624 5.37 0.16 10.69
CA VAL A 624 6.41 1.13 11.07
C VAL A 624 7.31 1.53 9.91
N ARG A 625 6.92 1.18 8.66
CA ARG A 625 7.57 1.53 7.39
C ARG A 625 8.93 0.84 7.16
N GLU A 626 9.17 -0.31 7.76
CA GLU A 626 10.29 -1.15 7.36
C GLU A 626 9.92 -1.93 6.09
N PRO A 627 10.77 -1.91 5.06
CA PRO A 627 10.51 -2.61 3.80
C PRO A 627 10.41 -4.13 3.96
N HIS A 628 9.43 -4.72 3.31
CA HIS A 628 9.43 -6.17 3.06
C HIS A 628 10.34 -6.51 1.87
N PRO A 629 10.86 -7.75 1.77
CA PRO A 629 11.76 -8.14 0.68
C PRO A 629 11.19 -7.91 -0.72
N HIS A 630 9.88 -7.99 -0.89
CA HIS A 630 9.22 -7.76 -2.17
C HIS A 630 9.21 -6.29 -2.61
N LEU A 631 9.42 -5.31 -1.72
CA LEU A 631 9.59 -3.91 -2.13
C LEU A 631 10.88 -3.71 -2.95
N LEU A 632 11.92 -4.51 -2.70
CA LEU A 632 13.15 -4.49 -3.50
C LEU A 632 12.91 -5.01 -4.92
N GLU A 633 12.05 -6.03 -5.07
CA GLU A 633 11.61 -6.51 -6.38
C GLU A 633 10.82 -5.42 -7.13
N VAL A 634 9.91 -4.71 -6.44
CA VAL A 634 9.18 -3.55 -6.99
C VAL A 634 10.17 -2.50 -7.48
N LYS A 635 11.16 -2.11 -6.67
CA LYS A 635 12.21 -1.15 -7.07
C LYS A 635 12.89 -1.55 -8.36
N LYS A 636 13.27 -2.84 -8.46
CA LYS A 636 13.96 -3.38 -9.63
C LYS A 636 13.09 -3.38 -10.89
N ILE A 637 11.87 -3.86 -10.76
CA ILE A 637 10.97 -3.98 -11.90
C ILE A 637 10.51 -2.59 -12.38
N TYR A 638 10.28 -1.64 -11.46
CA TYR A 638 9.82 -0.28 -11.74
C TYR A 638 10.94 0.67 -12.23
N GLN A 639 12.20 0.24 -12.23
CA GLN A 639 13.31 1.10 -12.66
C GLN A 639 13.11 1.63 -14.08
N ASN A 640 13.51 2.89 -14.30
CA ASN A 640 13.37 3.60 -15.57
C ASN A 640 14.57 3.44 -16.52
N ILE A 641 15.66 2.81 -16.09
CA ILE A 641 16.83 2.57 -16.90
C ILE A 641 17.04 1.06 -16.96
N LYS A 642 16.99 0.48 -18.14
CA LYS A 642 17.17 -0.96 -18.35
C LYS A 642 18.25 -1.20 -19.42
N ALA A 643 19.12 -2.16 -19.16
CA ALA A 643 20.19 -2.50 -20.10
C ALA A 643 20.08 -3.95 -20.60
N THR A 644 20.61 -4.20 -21.77
CA THR A 644 20.88 -5.54 -22.31
C THR A 644 22.33 -5.62 -22.77
N LEU A 645 23.00 -6.74 -22.54
CA LEU A 645 24.39 -6.95 -22.94
C LEU A 645 24.44 -7.40 -24.42
N SER A 646 24.90 -6.54 -25.32
CA SER A 646 24.95 -6.80 -26.76
C SER A 646 26.27 -7.42 -27.21
N ASP A 647 27.41 -7.05 -26.56
CA ASP A 647 28.74 -7.63 -26.84
C ASP A 647 29.51 -7.86 -25.52
N ARG A 648 29.65 -9.14 -25.17
CA ARG A 648 30.37 -9.55 -23.93
C ARG A 648 31.86 -9.23 -23.96
N LYS A 649 32.48 -9.30 -25.13
CA LYS A 649 33.95 -9.11 -25.28
C LYS A 649 34.34 -7.67 -25.06
N ASN A 650 33.57 -6.76 -25.63
CA ASN A 650 33.84 -5.32 -25.58
C ASN A 650 32.98 -4.64 -24.50
N LEU A 651 32.22 -5.42 -23.68
CA LEU A 651 31.27 -4.93 -22.70
C LEU A 651 30.36 -3.83 -23.27
N LYS A 652 29.76 -4.13 -24.45
CA LYS A 652 28.81 -3.22 -25.07
C LYS A 652 27.41 -3.52 -24.55
N VAL A 653 26.75 -2.51 -24.01
CA VAL A 653 25.40 -2.56 -23.50
C VAL A 653 24.50 -1.66 -24.31
N CYS A 654 23.29 -2.14 -24.59
CA CYS A 654 22.20 -1.37 -25.15
C CYS A 654 21.32 -0.91 -24.00
N ILE A 655 21.23 0.40 -23.80
CA ILE A 655 20.51 1.03 -22.69
C ILE A 655 19.23 1.63 -23.20
N LYS A 656 18.09 1.24 -22.59
CA LYS A 656 16.77 1.81 -22.83
C LYS A 656 16.45 2.79 -21.73
N ASN A 657 16.14 4.03 -22.10
CA ASN A 657 15.57 5.03 -21.22
C ASN A 657 14.03 4.86 -21.19
N TRP A 658 13.47 4.52 -20.03
CA TRP A 658 12.05 4.42 -19.75
C TRP A 658 11.50 5.61 -18.96
N TYR A 659 12.31 6.63 -18.72
CA TYR A 659 11.78 7.90 -18.22
C TYR A 659 10.89 8.54 -19.28
N ASP A 660 9.86 9.23 -18.81
CA ASP A 660 8.90 9.91 -19.67
C ASP A 660 9.37 11.32 -20.04
N PHE A 661 10.17 11.96 -19.17
CA PHE A 661 10.58 13.35 -19.29
C PHE A 661 12.08 13.59 -19.04
N SER A 662 12.78 12.68 -18.37
CA SER A 662 14.18 12.84 -17.98
C SER A 662 15.16 12.26 -19.00
N ASN A 663 16.16 13.03 -19.41
CA ASN A 663 17.30 12.52 -20.17
C ASN A 663 18.28 11.80 -19.23
N LEU A 664 18.97 10.76 -19.70
CA LEU A 664 19.95 10.03 -18.88
C LEU A 664 21.21 10.85 -18.56
N ASN A 665 21.43 12.01 -19.19
CA ASN A 665 22.48 12.93 -18.82
C ASN A 665 22.31 13.54 -17.41
N GLU A 666 21.13 13.40 -16.78
CA GLU A 666 20.90 13.73 -15.38
C GLU A 666 21.49 12.69 -14.41
N TYR A 667 21.93 11.54 -14.92
CA TYR A 667 22.41 10.40 -14.15
C TYR A 667 23.83 10.04 -14.48
N ILE A 668 24.47 9.30 -13.58
CA ILE A 668 25.82 8.73 -13.77
C ILE A 668 25.73 7.21 -13.78
N LEU A 669 26.29 6.58 -14.81
CA LEU A 669 26.50 5.13 -14.87
C LEU A 669 27.80 4.78 -14.20
N ARG A 670 27.77 3.96 -13.15
CA ARG A 670 28.94 3.28 -12.59
C ARG A 670 28.86 1.81 -13.00
N TRP A 671 29.99 1.24 -13.38
CA TRP A 671 30.02 -0.17 -13.74
C TRP A 671 31.25 -0.84 -13.15
N ASN A 672 31.11 -2.12 -12.84
CA ASN A 672 32.28 -2.95 -12.53
C ASN A 672 32.09 -4.36 -13.06
N VAL A 673 33.20 -5.06 -13.24
CA VAL A 673 33.25 -6.50 -13.46
C VAL A 673 33.85 -7.14 -12.22
N LYS A 674 33.08 -8.01 -11.56
CA LYS A 674 33.53 -8.75 -10.38
C LYS A 674 33.65 -10.22 -10.70
N GLY A 675 34.70 -10.86 -10.20
CA GLY A 675 34.86 -12.30 -10.15
C GLY A 675 33.92 -12.91 -9.11
N GLU A 676 33.78 -14.24 -9.15
CA GLU A 676 33.00 -15.03 -8.20
C GLU A 676 33.46 -14.88 -6.74
N ASP A 677 34.73 -14.55 -6.57
CA ASP A 677 35.39 -14.30 -5.27
C ASP A 677 35.22 -12.85 -4.77
N GLY A 678 34.45 -12.04 -5.50
CA GLY A 678 34.24 -10.63 -5.21
C GLY A 678 35.34 -9.68 -5.71
N THR A 679 36.45 -10.20 -6.28
CA THR A 679 37.56 -9.39 -6.82
C THR A 679 37.05 -8.52 -7.95
N VAL A 680 37.37 -7.22 -7.88
CA VAL A 680 37.08 -6.27 -8.96
C VAL A 680 38.14 -6.44 -10.07
N LEU A 681 37.69 -6.85 -11.25
CA LEU A 681 38.54 -7.10 -12.43
C LEU A 681 38.62 -5.89 -13.35
N ALA A 682 37.61 -5.08 -13.38
CA ALA A 682 37.56 -3.81 -14.10
C ALA A 682 36.42 -2.96 -13.53
N GLU A 683 36.54 -1.63 -13.61
CA GLU A 683 35.51 -0.71 -13.21
C GLU A 683 35.61 0.62 -13.95
N GLY A 684 34.57 1.42 -13.91
CA GLY A 684 34.57 2.76 -14.49
C GLY A 684 33.24 3.48 -14.34
N THR A 685 33.24 4.69 -14.87
CA THR A 685 32.05 5.54 -14.94
C THR A 685 31.79 5.99 -16.36
N LYS A 686 30.53 6.25 -16.70
CA LYS A 686 30.11 6.81 -18.00
C LYS A 686 29.01 7.83 -17.79
N GLU A 687 29.13 8.93 -18.51
CA GLU A 687 28.01 9.81 -18.79
C GLU A 687 27.30 9.29 -20.04
N VAL A 688 25.97 9.27 -19.98
CA VAL A 688 25.13 8.76 -21.06
C VAL A 688 24.10 9.81 -21.41
N ASP A 689 24.08 10.23 -22.66
CA ASP A 689 23.06 11.10 -23.21
C ASP A 689 22.06 10.23 -23.98
N CYS A 690 20.83 10.13 -23.44
CA CYS A 690 19.77 9.33 -24.03
C CYS A 690 18.42 9.98 -23.68
N GLU A 691 17.75 10.45 -24.71
CA GLU A 691 16.44 11.08 -24.59
C GLU A 691 15.38 10.11 -24.02
N PRO A 692 14.30 10.64 -23.41
CA PRO A 692 13.16 9.83 -22.97
C PRO A 692 12.69 8.87 -24.07
N HIS A 693 12.37 7.63 -23.67
CA HIS A 693 11.95 6.53 -24.55
C HIS A 693 12.96 6.09 -25.63
N ALA A 694 14.13 6.74 -25.72
CA ALA A 694 15.18 6.36 -26.68
C ALA A 694 15.99 5.15 -26.19
N THR A 695 16.86 4.68 -27.06
CA THR A 695 17.80 3.60 -26.80
C THR A 695 19.17 4.00 -27.31
N VAL A 696 20.21 3.72 -26.54
CA VAL A 696 21.60 4.05 -26.91
C VAL A 696 22.53 2.88 -26.61
N ASP A 697 23.49 2.68 -27.49
CA ASP A 697 24.55 1.69 -27.33
C ASP A 697 25.78 2.33 -26.64
N VAL A 698 26.22 1.76 -25.53
CA VAL A 698 27.36 2.22 -24.74
C VAL A 698 28.42 1.12 -24.66
N THR A 699 29.64 1.44 -25.06
CA THR A 699 30.80 0.57 -24.85
C THR A 699 31.50 0.96 -23.57
N LEU A 700 31.57 0.04 -22.61
CA LEU A 700 32.18 0.28 -21.31
C LEU A 700 33.69 0.08 -21.34
N GLY A 701 34.17 -0.88 -22.13
CA GLY A 701 35.59 -1.21 -22.28
C GLY A 701 35.77 -2.71 -22.55
N ALA A 702 36.99 -3.15 -22.74
CA ALA A 702 37.31 -4.57 -22.84
C ALA A 702 37.86 -5.08 -21.50
N VAL A 703 37.41 -6.26 -21.09
CA VAL A 703 37.98 -6.94 -19.93
C VAL A 703 38.60 -8.27 -20.35
N LYS A 704 39.79 -8.56 -19.86
CA LYS A 704 40.44 -9.87 -19.98
C LYS A 704 40.20 -10.64 -18.68
N LEU A 705 39.35 -11.63 -18.73
CA LEU A 705 39.08 -12.47 -17.58
C LEU A 705 40.32 -13.36 -17.30
N PRO A 706 40.80 -13.38 -16.04
CA PRO A 706 41.86 -14.29 -15.63
C PRO A 706 41.45 -15.76 -15.81
N ASN A 707 42.41 -16.63 -16.14
CA ASN A 707 42.16 -18.05 -16.28
C ASN A 707 41.71 -18.73 -14.97
N THR A 708 41.91 -18.06 -13.84
CA THR A 708 41.47 -18.51 -12.50
C THR A 708 40.00 -18.22 -12.20
N VAL A 709 39.39 -17.32 -12.94
CA VAL A 709 38.01 -16.89 -12.74
C VAL A 709 37.07 -17.84 -13.50
N ARG A 710 36.15 -18.47 -12.77
CA ARG A 710 35.12 -19.37 -13.30
C ARG A 710 33.92 -18.61 -13.82
N GLU A 711 33.42 -17.68 -13.02
CA GLU A 711 32.32 -16.78 -13.38
C GLU A 711 32.70 -15.33 -13.08
N ALA A 712 32.31 -14.41 -13.94
CA ALA A 712 32.44 -12.99 -13.71
C ALA A 712 31.10 -12.31 -13.99
N TYR A 713 30.83 -11.21 -13.30
CA TYR A 713 29.59 -10.48 -13.38
C TYR A 713 29.84 -9.02 -13.72
N LEU A 714 29.27 -8.57 -14.83
CA LEU A 714 29.18 -7.14 -15.14
C LEU A 714 28.01 -6.56 -14.36
N ASN A 715 28.28 -5.63 -13.49
CA ASN A 715 27.27 -4.87 -12.75
C ASN A 715 27.19 -3.45 -13.30
N LEU A 716 26.00 -2.97 -13.52
CA LEU A 716 25.67 -1.58 -13.87
C LEU A 716 24.89 -0.99 -12.70
N SER A 717 25.20 0.24 -12.34
CA SER A 717 24.55 0.98 -11.26
C SER A 717 24.37 2.43 -11.66
N TRP A 718 23.18 2.96 -11.46
CA TRP A 718 22.82 4.32 -11.81
C TRP A 718 22.40 5.10 -10.58
N SER A 719 22.92 6.32 -10.46
CA SER A 719 22.47 7.27 -9.45
C SER A 719 22.33 8.67 -10.08
N ARG A 720 21.62 9.57 -9.42
CA ARG A 720 21.47 10.95 -9.87
C ARG A 720 22.81 11.70 -9.77
N LYS A 721 23.07 12.65 -10.67
CA LYS A 721 24.20 13.59 -10.57
C LYS A 721 23.93 14.65 -9.49
N GLU A 722 22.67 15.05 -9.35
CA GLU A 722 22.22 16.01 -8.35
C GLU A 722 21.19 15.37 -7.42
N ALA A 723 21.31 15.64 -6.13
CA ALA A 723 20.35 15.18 -5.13
C ALA A 723 19.00 15.88 -5.32
N THR A 724 17.93 15.16 -4.99
CA THR A 724 16.61 15.75 -4.73
C THR A 724 16.36 15.72 -3.22
N PRO A 725 15.33 16.40 -2.71
CA PRO A 725 15.01 16.33 -1.28
C PRO A 725 14.73 14.92 -0.74
N LEU A 726 14.37 13.95 -1.62
CA LEU A 726 14.03 12.59 -1.25
C LEU A 726 15.02 11.53 -1.71
N VAL A 727 15.91 11.84 -2.66
CA VAL A 727 16.83 10.88 -3.29
C VAL A 727 18.22 11.50 -3.39
N ASP A 728 19.17 10.95 -2.65
CA ASP A 728 20.55 11.39 -2.61
C ASP A 728 21.34 10.95 -3.85
N THR A 729 22.53 11.56 -4.07
CA THR A 729 23.40 11.27 -5.24
C THR A 729 24.06 9.89 -5.20
N ASP A 730 24.10 9.24 -4.03
CA ASP A 730 24.62 7.88 -3.85
C ASP A 730 23.51 6.81 -3.88
N TRP A 731 22.24 7.25 -3.87
CA TRP A 731 21.12 6.32 -3.96
C TRP A 731 21.04 5.69 -5.35
N GLU A 732 21.08 4.37 -5.41
CA GLU A 732 20.97 3.59 -6.64
C GLU A 732 19.51 3.57 -7.12
N VAL A 733 19.23 4.28 -8.22
CA VAL A 733 17.88 4.36 -8.82
C VAL A 733 17.58 3.22 -9.78
N ALA A 734 18.63 2.65 -10.41
CA ALA A 734 18.51 1.53 -11.33
C ALA A 734 19.80 0.71 -11.36
N TYR A 735 19.70 -0.56 -11.68
CA TYR A 735 20.84 -1.46 -11.80
C TYR A 735 20.54 -2.67 -12.68
N ASP A 736 21.58 -3.20 -13.32
CA ASP A 736 21.52 -4.46 -14.06
C ASP A 736 22.77 -5.29 -13.78
N GLN A 737 22.65 -6.60 -13.91
CA GLN A 737 23.76 -7.51 -13.81
C GLN A 737 23.74 -8.52 -14.95
N PHE A 738 24.92 -8.77 -15.54
CA PHE A 738 25.09 -9.76 -16.61
C PHE A 738 26.17 -10.76 -16.24
N VAL A 739 25.85 -12.05 -16.37
CA VAL A 739 26.83 -13.10 -16.20
C VAL A 739 27.74 -13.14 -17.41
N LEU A 740 29.04 -12.91 -17.21
CA LEU A 740 30.07 -13.08 -18.22
C LEU A 740 30.59 -14.52 -18.18
N ALA A 741 30.87 -15.08 -19.35
CA ALA A 741 31.49 -16.38 -19.44
C ALA A 741 32.93 -16.34 -18.85
N GLY A 742 33.22 -17.24 -17.92
CA GLY A 742 34.55 -17.48 -17.37
C GLY A 742 35.23 -18.71 -18.01
N ASN A 743 36.33 -19.15 -17.43
CA ASN A 743 37.03 -20.34 -17.86
C ASN A 743 36.34 -21.62 -17.36
N LYS A 744 35.81 -22.44 -18.24
CA LYS A 744 35.14 -23.72 -17.92
C LYS A 744 36.07 -24.78 -17.29
N ASN A 745 37.39 -24.57 -17.38
CA ASN A 745 38.40 -25.57 -16.89
C ASN A 745 38.90 -25.25 -15.47
N THR A 746 38.37 -24.20 -14.80
CA THR A 746 38.76 -23.93 -13.41
C THR A 746 38.20 -25.02 -12.48
N THR A 747 39.02 -25.50 -11.57
CA THR A 747 38.53 -26.31 -10.44
C THR A 747 37.57 -25.44 -9.61
N ALA A 748 36.40 -26.01 -9.22
CA ALA A 748 35.49 -25.36 -8.33
C ALA A 748 36.23 -24.90 -7.05
N TYR A 749 35.83 -23.75 -6.49
CA TYR A 749 36.29 -23.35 -5.16
C TYR A 749 35.83 -24.43 -4.17
N ARG A 750 36.74 -25.23 -3.71
CA ARG A 750 36.47 -26.31 -2.75
C ARG A 750 37.35 -26.10 -1.54
N PRO A 751 36.79 -26.26 -0.34
CA PRO A 751 37.60 -26.28 0.87
C PRO A 751 38.67 -27.36 0.83
N GLN A 752 39.79 -27.09 1.45
CA GLN A 752 40.78 -28.14 1.70
C GLN A 752 40.25 -29.14 2.73
N LYS A 753 40.74 -30.37 2.74
CA LYS A 753 40.36 -31.35 3.73
C LYS A 753 40.68 -30.83 5.14
N ALA A 754 39.64 -30.69 5.96
CA ALA A 754 39.75 -30.10 7.30
C ALA A 754 40.18 -31.11 8.37
N GLY A 755 39.88 -32.41 8.17
CA GLY A 755 40.14 -33.46 9.15
C GLY A 755 39.58 -34.81 8.69
N GLU A 756 39.40 -35.72 9.61
CA GLU A 756 38.77 -37.02 9.34
C GLU A 756 37.27 -36.91 9.35
N THR A 757 36.63 -37.17 8.20
CA THR A 757 35.19 -37.15 8.03
C THR A 757 34.63 -38.56 8.09
N ALA A 758 33.57 -38.77 8.87
CA ALA A 758 32.80 -40.00 8.89
C ALA A 758 31.30 -39.72 8.83
N PHE A 759 30.53 -40.71 8.40
CA PHE A 759 29.07 -40.58 8.35
C PHE A 759 28.41 -41.93 8.75
N VAL A 760 27.17 -41.84 9.23
CA VAL A 760 26.35 -43.01 9.59
C VAL A 760 24.98 -42.87 8.93
N VAL A 761 24.49 -44.00 8.39
CA VAL A 761 23.14 -44.12 7.85
C VAL A 761 22.28 -44.95 8.81
N ASP A 762 21.14 -44.43 9.19
CA ASP A 762 20.17 -45.17 10.01
C ASP A 762 19.59 -46.37 9.24
N LYS A 763 19.66 -47.59 9.81
CA LYS A 763 19.27 -48.83 9.13
C LYS A 763 17.77 -48.97 8.91
N ASN A 764 16.94 -48.30 9.68
CA ASN A 764 15.48 -48.34 9.59
C ASN A 764 14.92 -47.31 8.62
N THR A 765 15.45 -46.10 8.68
CA THR A 765 14.98 -44.98 7.89
C THR A 765 15.79 -44.73 6.62
N GLY A 766 17.07 -45.17 6.60
CA GLY A 766 18.00 -44.87 5.51
C GLY A 766 18.41 -43.37 5.45
N ALA A 767 18.04 -42.58 6.43
CA ALA A 767 18.47 -41.22 6.55
C ALA A 767 19.94 -41.13 7.01
N LEU A 768 20.67 -40.10 6.58
CA LEU A 768 21.99 -39.80 7.10
C LEU A 768 21.86 -39.25 8.52
N SER A 769 22.13 -40.09 9.52
CA SER A 769 21.88 -39.78 10.93
C SER A 769 23.06 -39.11 11.65
N SER A 770 24.25 -39.16 11.07
CA SER A 770 25.48 -38.58 11.64
C SER A 770 26.43 -38.14 10.52
N LEU A 771 27.06 -37.02 10.69
CA LEU A 771 28.18 -36.52 9.92
C LEU A 771 29.17 -35.89 10.90
N THR A 772 30.35 -36.48 11.02
CA THR A 772 31.36 -36.05 11.98
C THR A 772 32.62 -35.52 11.30
N LEU A 773 33.26 -34.52 11.95
CA LEU A 773 34.58 -34.03 11.64
C LEU A 773 35.49 -34.25 12.86
N ASP A 774 36.55 -35.04 12.72
CA ASP A 774 37.44 -35.45 13.82
C ASP A 774 36.68 -35.97 15.07
N GLY A 775 35.57 -36.67 14.82
CA GLY A 775 34.71 -37.23 15.86
C GLY A 775 33.69 -36.28 16.47
N LYS A 776 33.69 -34.97 16.12
CA LYS A 776 32.66 -34.01 16.51
C LYS A 776 31.45 -34.10 15.60
N GLU A 777 30.28 -34.32 16.18
CA GLU A 777 29.02 -34.38 15.44
C GLU A 777 28.60 -32.98 14.94
N LEU A 778 28.22 -32.88 13.66
CA LEU A 778 27.76 -31.66 13.03
C LEU A 778 26.23 -31.57 12.94
N LEU A 779 25.55 -32.72 12.91
CA LEU A 779 24.10 -32.80 12.76
C LEU A 779 23.41 -32.83 14.12
N ALA A 780 22.39 -32.02 14.31
CA ALA A 780 21.47 -32.11 15.43
C ALA A 780 20.21 -32.91 15.08
N ALA A 781 19.90 -33.08 13.79
CA ALA A 781 18.87 -33.98 13.29
C ALA A 781 19.28 -34.56 11.92
N PRO A 782 18.79 -35.78 11.57
CA PRO A 782 19.14 -36.46 10.33
C PRO A 782 18.87 -35.68 9.08
N ILE A 783 19.67 -35.92 8.03
CA ILE A 783 19.37 -35.38 6.67
C ILE A 783 18.29 -36.28 6.04
N THR A 784 17.15 -35.63 5.69
CA THR A 784 15.99 -36.32 5.12
C THR A 784 15.50 -35.61 3.85
N LEU A 785 14.66 -36.30 3.07
CA LEU A 785 13.96 -35.72 1.92
C LEU A 785 12.97 -34.64 2.38
N SER A 786 12.99 -33.49 1.74
CA SER A 786 12.05 -32.37 1.97
C SER A 786 11.18 -32.11 0.75
N LEU A 787 9.84 -32.12 0.93
CA LEU A 787 8.83 -31.88 -0.11
C LEU A 787 7.85 -30.77 0.29
N PHE A 788 7.95 -30.26 1.50
CA PHE A 788 7.05 -29.31 2.12
C PHE A 788 7.80 -28.08 2.63
N ARG A 789 7.12 -26.93 2.66
CA ARG A 789 7.57 -25.74 3.40
C ARG A 789 6.43 -25.24 4.30
N PRO A 790 6.73 -24.58 5.43
CA PRO A 790 5.73 -23.83 6.16
C PRO A 790 4.99 -22.92 5.20
N ALA A 791 3.65 -23.05 5.16
CA ALA A 791 2.88 -22.41 4.11
C ALA A 791 2.94 -20.89 4.20
N THR A 792 3.19 -20.22 3.09
CA THR A 792 2.96 -18.77 2.98
C THR A 792 1.47 -18.48 2.95
N ASP A 793 1.07 -17.23 3.20
CA ASP A 793 -0.33 -16.80 3.06
C ASP A 793 -0.87 -17.13 1.65
N ASN A 794 -0.04 -16.95 0.63
CA ASN A 794 -0.38 -17.30 -0.76
C ASN A 794 -0.50 -18.81 -0.97
N ASP A 795 0.39 -19.61 -0.39
CA ASP A 795 0.32 -21.08 -0.49
C ASP A 795 -1.01 -21.61 0.07
N ASN A 796 -1.54 -20.99 1.13
CA ASN A 796 -2.81 -21.39 1.74
C ASN A 796 -4.02 -21.12 0.83
N ARG A 797 -3.92 -20.20 -0.12
CA ARG A 797 -4.98 -19.81 -1.07
C ARG A 797 -4.75 -20.38 -2.47
N ASP A 798 -3.51 -20.69 -2.86
CA ASP A 798 -3.19 -21.23 -4.17
C ASP A 798 -3.84 -22.63 -4.38
N ARG A 799 -4.46 -22.81 -5.53
CA ARG A 799 -5.05 -24.11 -5.92
C ARG A 799 -4.03 -25.24 -5.98
N ASN A 800 -2.75 -24.95 -6.27
CA ASN A 800 -1.64 -25.89 -6.29
C ASN A 800 -0.81 -25.88 -4.98
N GLY A 801 -1.26 -25.15 -3.98
CA GLY A 801 -0.51 -24.84 -2.76
C GLY A 801 -0.76 -25.80 -1.60
N ALA A 802 -0.69 -25.24 -0.40
CA ALA A 802 -0.62 -25.96 0.87
C ALA A 802 -1.76 -26.96 1.12
N ARG A 803 -2.96 -26.68 0.63
CA ARG A 803 -4.09 -27.62 0.74
C ARG A 803 -3.78 -28.98 0.10
N LEU A 804 -3.13 -28.97 -1.08
CA LEU A 804 -2.74 -30.22 -1.76
C LEU A 804 -1.58 -30.92 -1.04
N TRP A 805 -0.63 -30.14 -0.55
CA TRP A 805 0.53 -30.66 0.20
C TRP A 805 0.10 -31.35 1.49
N ARG A 806 -0.77 -30.70 2.29
CA ARG A 806 -1.34 -31.27 3.53
C ARG A 806 -2.24 -32.46 3.26
N LYS A 807 -3.03 -32.43 2.18
CA LYS A 807 -3.86 -33.58 1.76
C LYS A 807 -3.03 -34.81 1.44
N ALA A 808 -1.89 -34.61 0.77
CA ALA A 808 -0.91 -35.68 0.51
C ALA A 808 -0.08 -36.06 1.75
N GLY A 809 -0.12 -35.24 2.83
CA GLY A 809 0.62 -35.45 4.07
C GLY A 809 2.13 -35.18 3.92
N LEU A 810 2.52 -34.25 3.02
CA LEU A 810 3.93 -33.95 2.75
C LEU A 810 4.59 -33.17 3.91
N ASN A 811 3.83 -32.63 4.81
CA ASN A 811 4.27 -31.91 6.03
C ASN A 811 4.71 -32.85 7.17
N ASN A 812 4.54 -34.17 7.01
CA ASN A 812 4.94 -35.16 8.01
C ASN A 812 5.37 -36.44 7.28
N LEU A 813 6.62 -36.43 6.82
CA LEU A 813 7.18 -37.52 6.06
C LEU A 813 8.05 -38.42 6.96
N THR A 814 7.99 -39.71 6.71
CA THR A 814 8.90 -40.73 7.25
C THR A 814 9.50 -41.58 6.14
N GLN A 815 10.70 -42.08 6.36
CA GLN A 815 11.38 -42.96 5.43
C GLN A 815 11.41 -44.37 6.00
N LYS A 816 11.18 -45.37 5.14
CA LYS A 816 11.27 -46.77 5.50
C LYS A 816 12.16 -47.51 4.50
N VAL A 817 13.26 -48.10 4.99
CA VAL A 817 14.23 -48.82 4.15
C VAL A 817 13.59 -50.02 3.49
N VAL A 818 13.79 -50.13 2.19
CA VAL A 818 13.49 -51.33 1.37
C VAL A 818 14.76 -52.12 1.14
N SER A 819 15.87 -51.47 0.89
CA SER A 819 17.19 -52.07 0.79
C SER A 819 18.27 -51.09 1.20
N LEU A 820 19.29 -51.58 1.86
CA LEU A 820 20.49 -50.87 2.27
C LEU A 820 21.71 -51.69 1.93
N LYS A 821 22.66 -51.11 1.23
CA LYS A 821 23.98 -51.65 0.99
C LYS A 821 25.02 -50.68 1.51
N GLU A 822 25.79 -51.10 2.49
CA GLU A 822 26.87 -50.31 3.09
C GLU A 822 28.23 -50.83 2.63
N GLU A 823 29.14 -49.92 2.34
CA GLU A 823 30.54 -50.13 2.05
C GLU A 823 31.39 -49.20 2.93
N LYS A 824 32.70 -49.36 2.94
CA LYS A 824 33.56 -48.58 3.83
C LYS A 824 33.38 -47.02 3.69
N THR A 825 33.14 -46.56 2.49
CA THR A 825 33.05 -45.12 2.16
C THR A 825 31.76 -44.77 1.43
N SER A 826 30.82 -45.69 1.32
CA SER A 826 29.55 -45.42 0.64
C SER A 826 28.39 -46.22 1.23
N ALA A 827 27.19 -45.68 1.06
CA ALA A 827 25.95 -46.38 1.33
C ALA A 827 24.94 -46.12 0.22
N THR A 828 24.23 -47.16 -0.21
CA THR A 828 23.11 -47.02 -1.16
C THR A 828 21.83 -47.49 -0.48
N VAL A 829 20.86 -46.61 -0.43
CA VAL A 829 19.58 -46.82 0.21
C VAL A 829 18.46 -46.73 -0.81
N ARG A 830 17.52 -47.64 -0.75
CA ARG A 830 16.21 -47.51 -1.37
C ARG A 830 15.16 -47.46 -0.28
N ALA A 831 14.33 -46.42 -0.25
CA ALA A 831 13.33 -46.22 0.80
C ALA A 831 11.94 -45.89 0.23
N GLU A 832 10.93 -46.40 0.90
CA GLU A 832 9.56 -45.85 0.76
C GLU A 832 9.47 -44.53 1.54
N ILE A 833 8.88 -43.54 0.90
CA ILE A 833 8.55 -42.30 1.56
C ILE A 833 7.06 -42.34 1.93
N LEU A 834 6.80 -42.28 3.22
CA LEU A 834 5.48 -42.45 3.82
C LEU A 834 5.02 -41.12 4.42
N ASN A 835 3.73 -40.80 4.30
CA ASN A 835 3.14 -39.69 5.03
C ASN A 835 2.77 -40.08 6.48
N GLY A 836 2.36 -39.12 7.30
CA GLY A 836 1.97 -39.33 8.70
C GLY A 836 0.82 -40.33 8.92
N LYS A 837 0.14 -40.78 7.84
CA LYS A 837 -0.89 -41.86 7.87
C LYS A 837 -0.33 -43.21 7.45
N GLY A 838 0.97 -43.32 7.22
CA GLY A 838 1.64 -44.55 6.74
C GLY A 838 1.40 -44.84 5.25
N GLN A 839 0.83 -43.90 4.48
CA GLN A 839 0.57 -44.06 3.06
C GLN A 839 1.84 -43.70 2.26
N LYS A 840 2.20 -44.53 1.30
CA LYS A 840 3.38 -44.31 0.45
C LYS A 840 3.13 -43.19 -0.54
N VAL A 841 3.86 -42.08 -0.40
CA VAL A 841 3.81 -40.91 -1.30
C VAL A 841 4.86 -40.99 -2.42
N GLY A 842 5.79 -41.91 -2.34
CA GLY A 842 6.79 -42.14 -3.37
C GLY A 842 7.90 -43.10 -2.96
N MET A 843 8.87 -43.23 -3.84
CA MET A 843 10.12 -43.98 -3.62
C MET A 843 11.31 -43.05 -3.71
N ALA A 844 12.28 -43.17 -2.84
CA ALA A 844 13.54 -42.45 -2.92
C ALA A 844 14.74 -43.42 -2.93
N ASP A 845 15.68 -43.16 -3.81
CA ASP A 845 16.98 -43.78 -3.82
C ASP A 845 18.03 -42.74 -3.37
N PHE A 846 18.80 -43.07 -2.32
CA PHE A 846 19.90 -42.25 -1.82
C PHE A 846 21.23 -42.95 -2.03
N VAL A 847 22.22 -42.23 -2.51
CA VAL A 847 23.59 -42.70 -2.61
C VAL A 847 24.46 -41.71 -1.83
N TYR A 848 24.98 -42.18 -0.72
CA TYR A 848 25.96 -41.47 0.11
C TYR A 848 27.36 -41.97 -0.27
N ALA A 849 28.26 -41.06 -0.61
CA ALA A 849 29.62 -41.43 -1.01
C ALA A 849 30.63 -40.41 -0.47
N LEU A 850 31.51 -40.87 0.42
CA LEU A 850 32.61 -40.08 0.96
C LEU A 850 33.82 -40.19 0.03
N ASP A 851 34.31 -39.05 -0.45
CA ASP A 851 35.48 -39.00 -1.29
C ASP A 851 36.79 -38.94 -0.45
N LYS A 852 37.94 -39.08 -1.14
CA LYS A 852 39.27 -39.07 -0.48
C LYS A 852 39.60 -37.75 0.20
N ASN A 853 38.90 -36.70 -0.12
CA ASN A 853 39.08 -35.34 0.42
C ASN A 853 38.16 -35.03 1.59
N GLY A 854 37.37 -36.02 2.05
CA GLY A 854 36.40 -35.84 3.14
C GLY A 854 35.09 -35.22 2.73
N ALA A 855 34.81 -35.12 1.43
CA ALA A 855 33.53 -34.59 0.94
C ALA A 855 32.48 -35.70 0.86
N LEU A 856 31.33 -35.48 1.48
CA LEU A 856 30.19 -36.41 1.41
C LEU A 856 29.24 -36.00 0.29
N LYS A 857 29.14 -36.80 -0.74
CA LYS A 857 28.14 -36.64 -1.81
C LYS A 857 26.84 -37.35 -1.42
N VAL A 858 25.74 -36.60 -1.56
CA VAL A 858 24.40 -37.10 -1.33
C VAL A 858 23.61 -36.98 -2.64
N ARG A 859 23.51 -38.05 -3.39
CA ARG A 859 22.69 -38.14 -4.59
C ARG A 859 21.35 -38.74 -4.23
N THR A 860 20.29 -38.02 -4.56
CA THR A 860 18.92 -38.39 -4.29
C THR A 860 18.14 -38.50 -5.58
N THR A 861 17.39 -39.60 -5.75
CA THR A 861 16.41 -39.76 -6.83
C THR A 861 15.05 -40.00 -6.18
N PHE A 862 14.11 -39.09 -6.41
CA PHE A 862 12.74 -39.22 -5.91
C PHE A 862 11.76 -39.52 -7.04
N GLN A 863 10.94 -40.54 -6.85
CA GLN A 863 9.85 -40.96 -7.70
C GLN A 863 8.52 -40.77 -6.95
N PRO A 864 7.77 -39.67 -7.15
CA PRO A 864 6.48 -39.44 -6.49
C PRO A 864 5.42 -40.44 -6.96
N ASP A 865 4.50 -40.80 -6.08
CA ASP A 865 3.24 -41.43 -6.47
C ASP A 865 2.27 -40.32 -6.94
N THR A 866 2.14 -40.16 -8.23
CA THR A 866 1.33 -39.12 -8.85
C THR A 866 -0.18 -39.29 -8.63
N ALA A 867 -0.64 -40.44 -8.13
CA ALA A 867 -2.02 -40.61 -7.69
C ALA A 867 -2.31 -39.79 -6.41
N ILE A 868 -1.29 -39.68 -5.54
CA ILE A 868 -1.39 -39.02 -4.22
C ILE A 868 -0.82 -37.60 -4.26
N VAL A 869 0.41 -37.46 -4.74
CA VAL A 869 1.12 -36.17 -4.82
C VAL A 869 0.72 -35.47 -6.09
N LYS A 870 -0.02 -34.36 -5.95
CA LYS A 870 -0.47 -33.51 -7.06
C LYS A 870 0.34 -32.23 -7.20
N SER A 871 1.00 -31.81 -6.13
CA SER A 871 1.85 -30.62 -6.03
C SER A 871 2.85 -30.82 -4.90
N MET A 872 3.98 -30.14 -4.98
CA MET A 872 5.03 -30.11 -3.96
C MET A 872 5.50 -28.67 -3.77
N ALA A 873 5.84 -28.28 -2.54
CA ALA A 873 6.43 -26.99 -2.25
C ALA A 873 7.89 -26.93 -2.69
N ARG A 874 8.62 -27.99 -2.45
CA ARG A 874 10.06 -28.13 -2.75
C ARG A 874 10.45 -29.55 -3.08
N LEU A 875 11.63 -29.72 -3.61
CA LEU A 875 12.30 -30.99 -3.78
C LEU A 875 13.76 -30.81 -3.36
N GLY A 876 14.11 -31.31 -2.17
CA GLY A 876 15.42 -31.07 -1.61
C GLY A 876 15.71 -31.96 -0.40
N LEU A 877 16.68 -31.52 0.39
CA LEU A 877 17.07 -32.10 1.67
C LEU A 877 16.86 -31.10 2.79
N THR A 878 16.48 -31.62 3.97
CA THR A 878 16.43 -30.83 5.21
C THR A 878 17.18 -31.55 6.33
N PHE A 879 17.80 -30.77 7.20
CA PHE A 879 18.47 -31.21 8.40
C PHE A 879 18.61 -30.09 9.42
N ARG A 880 19.06 -30.42 10.62
CA ARG A 880 19.28 -29.40 11.65
C ARG A 880 20.71 -29.46 12.21
N MET A 881 21.23 -28.33 12.61
CA MET A 881 22.49 -28.16 13.32
C MET A 881 22.27 -27.35 14.60
N ALA A 882 23.23 -27.35 15.51
CA ALA A 882 23.18 -26.52 16.70
C ALA A 882 23.17 -25.02 16.29
N ASP A 883 22.50 -24.16 17.04
CA ASP A 883 22.37 -22.71 16.76
C ASP A 883 23.70 -21.94 16.89
N ALA A 884 24.74 -22.56 17.48
CA ALA A 884 26.12 -22.06 17.45
C ALA A 884 26.65 -21.89 16.02
N TYR A 885 26.16 -22.67 15.06
CA TYR A 885 26.48 -22.53 13.63
C TYR A 885 25.62 -21.44 13.01
N ASN A 886 26.01 -20.19 13.20
CA ASN A 886 25.18 -19.04 12.80
C ASN A 886 25.82 -18.10 11.78
N GLN A 887 27.07 -18.35 11.34
CA GLN A 887 27.76 -17.58 10.31
C GLN A 887 27.49 -18.20 8.94
N VAL A 888 26.94 -17.42 8.03
CA VAL A 888 26.57 -17.86 6.69
C VAL A 888 27.32 -17.06 5.63
N SER A 889 28.01 -17.78 4.75
CA SER A 889 28.61 -17.21 3.53
C SER A 889 28.05 -17.96 2.32
N TYR A 890 27.77 -17.26 1.23
CA TYR A 890 27.32 -17.93 0.01
C TYR A 890 27.64 -17.13 -1.25
N LEU A 891 27.80 -17.85 -2.36
CA LEU A 891 27.79 -17.29 -3.71
C LEU A 891 26.43 -17.60 -4.32
N GLY A 892 25.59 -16.61 -4.44
CA GLY A 892 24.20 -16.77 -4.89
C GLY A 892 23.53 -15.44 -5.20
N ARG A 893 22.21 -15.46 -5.35
CA ARG A 893 21.43 -14.28 -5.72
C ARG A 893 20.89 -13.56 -4.48
N GLY A 894 21.26 -12.28 -4.36
CA GLY A 894 20.74 -11.33 -3.39
C GLY A 894 21.34 -11.43 -2.00
N ASP A 895 21.41 -10.30 -1.35
CA ASP A 895 21.62 -10.16 0.10
C ASP A 895 20.29 -10.30 0.87
N HIS A 896 19.17 -10.27 0.15
CA HIS A 896 17.81 -10.40 0.66
C HIS A 896 17.12 -11.66 0.13
N GLU A 897 15.93 -11.92 0.60
CA GLU A 897 15.11 -13.06 0.24
C GLU A 897 14.70 -13.03 -1.24
N THR A 898 14.93 -14.14 -1.94
CA THR A 898 14.53 -14.33 -3.35
C THR A 898 13.86 -15.69 -3.54
N TYR A 899 12.85 -15.72 -4.44
CA TYR A 899 12.20 -16.94 -4.91
C TYR A 899 12.22 -16.99 -6.43
N ILE A 900 11.99 -18.14 -7.03
CA ILE A 900 12.15 -18.34 -8.47
C ILE A 900 11.28 -17.40 -9.33
N ASP A 901 10.13 -16.95 -8.81
CA ASP A 901 9.21 -16.01 -9.42
C ASP A 901 9.36 -14.57 -8.89
N ARG A 902 10.34 -14.32 -7.97
CA ARG A 902 10.65 -13.04 -7.36
C ARG A 902 12.14 -12.95 -7.08
N ASN A 903 12.95 -12.75 -8.11
CA ASN A 903 14.41 -12.76 -8.01
C ASN A 903 15.14 -11.74 -8.86
N GLN A 904 14.42 -10.84 -9.51
CA GLN A 904 15.02 -9.83 -10.39
C GLN A 904 15.83 -8.80 -9.60
N SER A 905 15.43 -8.52 -8.36
CA SER A 905 16.14 -7.60 -7.46
C SER A 905 17.49 -8.12 -7.00
N GLY A 906 17.66 -9.44 -6.87
CA GLY A 906 18.89 -10.03 -6.36
C GLY A 906 20.01 -10.05 -7.41
N ARG A 907 21.20 -9.52 -7.08
CA ARG A 907 22.42 -9.74 -7.86
C ARG A 907 23.11 -11.02 -7.40
N ILE A 908 23.75 -11.73 -8.34
CA ILE A 908 24.64 -12.83 -7.98
C ILE A 908 25.93 -12.24 -7.43
N GLY A 909 26.33 -12.67 -6.26
CA GLY A 909 27.50 -12.15 -5.58
C GLY A 909 27.92 -13.04 -4.41
N LEU A 910 29.07 -12.70 -3.84
CA LEU A 910 29.54 -13.26 -2.59
C LEU A 910 28.93 -12.45 -1.43
N TYR A 911 28.25 -13.15 -0.53
CA TYR A 911 27.58 -12.54 0.62
C TYR A 911 27.97 -13.25 1.92
N ASP A 912 28.22 -12.44 2.95
CA ASP A 912 28.43 -12.86 4.32
C ASP A 912 27.29 -12.30 5.18
N THR A 913 26.66 -13.18 5.97
CA THR A 913 25.49 -12.82 6.80
C THR A 913 25.39 -13.75 8.01
N THR A 914 24.32 -13.65 8.76
CA THR A 914 23.98 -14.57 9.84
C THR A 914 22.61 -15.18 9.63
N VAL A 915 22.34 -16.32 10.29
CA VAL A 915 21.03 -16.95 10.27
C VAL A 915 19.92 -15.99 10.67
N GLU A 916 20.18 -15.13 11.67
CA GLU A 916 19.24 -14.09 12.13
C GLU A 916 18.89 -13.09 11.03
N ARG A 917 19.89 -12.61 10.31
CA ARG A 917 19.70 -11.60 9.23
C ARG A 917 19.08 -12.21 7.98
N MET A 918 19.14 -13.51 7.82
CA MET A 918 18.45 -14.17 6.71
C MET A 918 16.94 -14.26 6.94
N PHE A 919 16.51 -14.38 8.21
CA PHE A 919 15.12 -14.56 8.57
C PHE A 919 14.35 -13.24 8.52
N HIS A 920 13.25 -13.19 7.79
CA HIS A 920 12.34 -12.05 7.75
C HIS A 920 11.08 -12.36 8.57
N TYR A 921 10.73 -11.44 9.48
CA TYR A 921 9.56 -11.56 10.36
C TYR A 921 8.31 -10.97 9.70
N TYR A 922 7.60 -11.79 8.92
CA TYR A 922 6.24 -11.45 8.51
C TYR A 922 5.28 -11.45 9.71
N ALA A 923 4.16 -10.73 9.62
CA ALA A 923 3.20 -10.64 10.73
C ALA A 923 2.71 -12.03 11.18
N THR A 924 2.44 -12.91 10.22
CA THR A 924 2.17 -14.33 10.48
C THR A 924 3.42 -15.14 10.13
N PRO A 925 3.94 -15.98 11.04
CA PRO A 925 5.06 -16.87 10.76
C PRO A 925 4.80 -17.76 9.55
N GLN A 926 5.76 -17.80 8.62
CA GLN A 926 5.65 -18.53 7.36
C GLN A 926 7.02 -18.79 6.76
N SER A 927 7.10 -19.52 5.64
CA SER A 927 8.36 -19.77 4.94
C SER A 927 9.05 -18.46 4.54
N THR A 928 10.34 -18.37 4.77
CA THR A 928 11.18 -17.17 4.55
C THR A 928 12.65 -17.56 4.34
N ALA A 929 13.53 -16.60 4.21
CA ALA A 929 14.99 -16.73 4.15
C ALA A 929 15.55 -17.38 2.88
N ASN A 930 14.74 -17.71 1.89
CA ASN A 930 15.22 -18.39 0.69
C ASN A 930 16.20 -17.52 -0.14
N ARG A 931 17.20 -18.18 -0.72
CA ARG A 931 18.15 -17.61 -1.70
C ARG A 931 18.15 -18.48 -2.95
N THR A 932 18.13 -17.86 -4.11
CA THR A 932 18.12 -18.55 -5.42
C THR A 932 19.48 -18.47 -6.12
N ASP A 933 19.66 -19.25 -7.16
CA ASP A 933 20.87 -19.24 -8.01
C ASP A 933 22.17 -19.43 -7.20
N VAL A 934 22.13 -20.26 -6.16
CA VAL A 934 23.26 -20.49 -5.26
C VAL A 934 24.23 -21.48 -5.89
N ARG A 935 25.51 -21.13 -5.92
CA ARG A 935 26.61 -22.00 -6.39
C ARG A 935 27.15 -22.83 -5.25
N TRP A 936 27.32 -22.20 -4.10
CA TRP A 936 27.70 -22.81 -2.85
C TRP A 936 27.22 -21.97 -1.66
N ALA A 937 27.05 -22.61 -0.53
CA ALA A 937 26.80 -21.99 0.77
C ALA A 937 27.72 -22.60 1.84
N LYS A 938 28.13 -21.81 2.81
CA LYS A 938 28.93 -22.22 3.95
C LYS A 938 28.25 -21.78 5.23
N LEU A 939 28.14 -22.69 6.17
CA LEU A 939 27.59 -22.46 7.50
C LEU A 939 28.61 -22.85 8.55
N THR A 940 28.99 -21.92 9.41
CA THR A 940 30.03 -22.15 10.43
C THR A 940 29.64 -21.55 11.77
N ASP A 941 30.32 -22.02 12.80
CA ASP A 941 30.38 -21.34 14.10
C ASP A 941 31.39 -20.17 14.07
N GLN A 942 31.58 -19.52 15.21
CA GLN A 942 32.52 -18.41 15.36
C GLN A 942 34.00 -18.80 15.20
N ALA A 943 34.32 -20.10 15.34
CA ALA A 943 35.67 -20.59 15.12
C ALA A 943 35.95 -20.97 13.65
N GLY A 944 34.93 -20.89 12.80
CA GLY A 944 35.02 -21.26 11.39
C GLY A 944 34.75 -22.72 11.10
N GLU A 945 34.44 -23.54 12.13
CA GLU A 945 34.07 -24.92 11.98
C GLU A 945 32.64 -25.07 11.50
N GLY A 946 32.36 -26.02 10.58
CA GLY A 946 31.02 -26.23 10.09
C GLY A 946 30.94 -27.02 8.79
N VAL A 947 30.05 -26.60 7.88
CA VAL A 947 29.77 -27.31 6.62
C VAL A 947 29.74 -26.33 5.44
N PHE A 948 30.51 -26.65 4.40
CA PHE A 948 30.39 -26.05 3.07
C PHE A 948 29.52 -26.96 2.20
N MET A 949 28.59 -26.37 1.46
CA MET A 949 27.55 -27.05 0.70
C MET A 949 27.57 -26.58 -0.75
N GLU A 950 27.66 -27.55 -1.69
CA GLU A 950 27.56 -27.25 -3.13
C GLU A 950 26.65 -28.25 -3.84
N SER A 951 26.25 -27.91 -5.07
CA SER A 951 25.55 -28.83 -5.97
C SER A 951 26.20 -28.82 -7.35
N ASN A 952 25.88 -29.81 -8.17
CA ASN A 952 26.33 -29.88 -9.57
C ASN A 952 25.61 -28.90 -10.50
N ARG A 953 24.62 -28.15 -9.98
CA ARG A 953 23.88 -27.07 -10.64
C ARG A 953 23.52 -26.00 -9.61
N PRO A 954 23.20 -24.78 -10.02
CA PRO A 954 22.68 -23.77 -9.09
C PRO A 954 21.44 -24.31 -8.37
N PHE A 955 21.34 -24.03 -7.09
CA PHE A 955 20.29 -24.52 -6.20
C PHE A 955 19.68 -23.38 -5.39
N GLN A 956 18.71 -23.70 -4.55
CA GLN A 956 18.13 -22.77 -3.59
C GLN A 956 18.45 -23.24 -2.18
N PHE A 957 18.57 -22.33 -1.23
CA PHE A 957 18.72 -22.68 0.16
C PHE A 957 18.06 -21.68 1.09
N SER A 958 17.65 -22.16 2.25
CA SER A 958 17.27 -21.33 3.38
C SER A 958 17.85 -21.89 4.66
N ILE A 959 18.25 -21.03 5.59
CA ILE A 959 18.68 -21.37 6.94
C ILE A 959 17.87 -20.51 7.89
N ILE A 960 17.14 -21.14 8.80
CA ILE A 960 16.19 -20.48 9.69
C ILE A 960 16.42 -20.89 11.14
N PRO A 961 16.19 -19.96 12.12
CA PRO A 961 16.45 -20.22 13.53
C PRO A 961 15.36 -21.02 14.25
N PHE A 962 14.38 -21.56 13.49
CA PHE A 962 13.22 -22.29 14.02
C PHE A 962 12.99 -23.59 13.28
N SER A 963 12.16 -24.46 13.82
CA SER A 963 11.71 -25.65 13.10
C SER A 963 10.54 -25.31 12.17
N ASP A 964 10.42 -26.04 11.04
CA ASP A 964 9.27 -25.91 10.13
C ASP A 964 7.93 -26.18 10.85
N VAL A 965 7.94 -27.11 11.81
CA VAL A 965 6.75 -27.46 12.59
C VAL A 965 6.28 -26.28 13.45
N LEU A 966 7.21 -25.52 14.01
CA LEU A 966 6.88 -24.32 14.79
C LEU A 966 6.34 -23.21 13.89
N LEU A 967 7.01 -22.93 12.77
CA LEU A 967 6.54 -21.93 11.80
C LEU A 967 5.14 -22.24 11.23
N GLU A 968 4.84 -23.52 11.00
CA GLU A 968 3.55 -23.96 10.48
C GLU A 968 2.41 -23.81 11.51
N LYS A 969 2.73 -23.82 12.80
CA LYS A 969 1.76 -23.77 13.90
C LYS A 969 1.58 -22.40 14.51
N ALA A 970 2.61 -21.58 14.51
CA ALA A 970 2.58 -20.29 15.16
C ALA A 970 1.67 -19.32 14.40
N HIS A 971 0.86 -18.59 15.14
CA HIS A 971 -0.01 -17.54 14.63
C HIS A 971 0.68 -16.18 14.67
N HIS A 972 1.53 -15.95 15.69
CA HIS A 972 2.24 -14.68 15.90
C HIS A 972 3.73 -14.91 16.13
N ILE A 973 4.54 -13.90 15.85
CA ILE A 973 6.01 -13.99 15.94
C ILE A 973 6.53 -14.16 17.39
N ASN A 974 5.78 -13.71 18.41
CA ASN A 974 6.12 -13.91 19.83
C ASN A 974 5.97 -15.37 20.30
N GLU A 975 5.26 -16.20 19.52
CA GLU A 975 5.12 -17.63 19.75
C GLU A 975 6.34 -18.44 19.26
N LEU A 976 7.25 -17.79 18.52
CA LEU A 976 8.44 -18.43 17.98
C LEU A 976 9.50 -18.59 19.07
N GLU A 977 9.58 -19.78 19.64
CA GLU A 977 10.59 -20.14 20.64
C GLU A 977 11.73 -20.92 20.01
N ARG A 978 12.97 -20.60 20.41
CA ARG A 978 14.16 -21.30 19.96
C ARG A 978 14.36 -22.57 20.78
N ASP A 979 14.73 -23.63 20.11
CA ASP A 979 15.05 -24.94 20.72
C ASP A 979 16.55 -25.26 20.68
N GLY A 980 17.42 -24.25 20.47
CA GLY A 980 18.89 -24.41 20.39
C GLY A 980 19.39 -24.98 19.07
N MET A 981 18.53 -25.04 18.06
CA MET A 981 18.89 -25.62 16.74
C MET A 981 18.38 -24.71 15.62
N ILE A 982 19.10 -24.73 14.51
CA ILE A 982 18.71 -24.11 13.24
C ILE A 982 18.29 -25.18 12.24
N THR A 983 17.40 -24.81 11.31
CA THR A 983 16.95 -25.70 10.23
C THR A 983 17.56 -25.25 8.91
N ILE A 984 18.12 -26.18 8.17
CA ILE A 984 18.76 -25.98 6.88
C ILE A 984 17.95 -26.71 5.80
N HIS A 985 17.65 -26.00 4.72
CA HIS A 985 17.07 -26.56 3.51
C HIS A 985 18.02 -26.36 2.35
N LEU A 986 18.25 -27.42 1.61
CA LEU A 986 18.98 -27.44 0.34
C LEU A 986 18.03 -27.92 -0.74
N ASP A 987 17.55 -27.03 -1.58
CA ASP A 987 16.50 -27.32 -2.54
C ASP A 987 17.04 -27.35 -3.98
N ALA A 988 16.86 -28.49 -4.63
CA ALA A 988 17.10 -28.60 -6.06
C ALA A 988 16.01 -27.86 -6.85
N GLU A 989 14.81 -27.83 -6.31
CA GLU A 989 13.65 -27.12 -6.83
C GLU A 989 12.82 -26.58 -5.65
N GLN A 990 12.31 -25.34 -5.76
CA GLN A 990 11.32 -24.80 -4.85
C GLN A 990 10.31 -23.96 -5.64
N ALA A 991 9.03 -24.06 -5.31
CA ALA A 991 7.95 -23.32 -5.94
C ALA A 991 8.08 -21.80 -5.66
N GLY A 992 7.58 -20.99 -6.58
CA GLY A 992 7.40 -19.56 -6.36
C GLY A 992 6.45 -19.24 -5.20
N VAL A 993 6.26 -17.96 -4.93
CA VAL A 993 5.36 -17.46 -3.87
C VAL A 993 4.01 -16.95 -4.42
N GLY A 994 3.95 -16.51 -5.68
CA GLY A 994 2.70 -16.02 -6.30
C GLY A 994 2.05 -14.85 -5.58
N THR A 995 0.73 -14.68 -5.81
CA THR A 995 -0.13 -13.64 -5.20
C THR A 995 -1.56 -14.16 -4.93
N ALA A 996 -1.70 -15.44 -4.62
CA ALA A 996 -2.98 -16.14 -4.57
C ALA A 996 -3.92 -15.72 -3.44
N THR A 997 -3.47 -14.89 -2.50
CA THR A 997 -4.33 -14.35 -1.44
C THR A 997 -5.46 -13.48 -2.02
N CYS A 998 -5.16 -12.72 -3.09
CA CYS A 998 -6.16 -12.02 -3.89
C CYS A 998 -5.62 -11.80 -5.33
N GLY A 999 -5.45 -12.87 -6.10
CA GLY A 999 -4.89 -12.76 -7.45
C GLY A 999 -4.48 -14.11 -8.02
N PRO A 1000 -3.67 -14.13 -9.08
CA PRO A 1000 -3.15 -15.35 -9.65
C PRO A 1000 -2.22 -16.10 -8.68
N GLY A 1001 -2.33 -17.43 -8.66
CA GLY A 1001 -1.37 -18.30 -8.00
C GLY A 1001 -0.01 -18.33 -8.69
N VAL A 1002 0.87 -19.20 -8.19
CA VAL A 1002 2.17 -19.45 -8.80
C VAL A 1002 2.02 -19.86 -10.27
N LEU A 1003 2.73 -19.18 -11.16
CA LEU A 1003 2.68 -19.48 -12.59
C LEU A 1003 3.23 -20.88 -12.87
N PRO A 1004 2.72 -21.61 -13.89
CA PRO A 1004 3.07 -23.00 -14.15
C PRO A 1004 4.57 -23.28 -14.26
N GLN A 1005 5.33 -22.35 -14.83
CA GLN A 1005 6.79 -22.48 -14.98
C GLN A 1005 7.57 -22.42 -13.66
N TYR A 1006 6.95 -21.92 -12.59
CA TYR A 1006 7.53 -21.77 -11.26
C TYR A 1006 7.01 -22.78 -10.25
N LEU A 1007 6.23 -23.76 -10.69
CA LEU A 1007 5.81 -24.91 -9.88
C LEU A 1007 6.89 -26.00 -9.88
N VAL A 1008 7.01 -26.74 -8.77
CA VAL A 1008 7.88 -27.92 -8.71
C VAL A 1008 7.24 -29.07 -9.52
N PRO A 1009 7.91 -29.58 -10.55
CA PRO A 1009 7.34 -30.64 -11.39
C PRO A 1009 7.16 -31.96 -10.63
N VAL A 1010 5.93 -32.51 -10.63
CA VAL A 1010 5.61 -33.78 -9.98
C VAL A 1010 5.95 -34.94 -10.90
N LYS A 1011 7.23 -35.31 -10.99
CA LYS A 1011 7.80 -36.39 -11.81
C LYS A 1011 9.04 -36.97 -11.15
N LYS A 1012 9.55 -38.06 -11.68
CA LYS A 1012 10.84 -38.61 -11.25
C LYS A 1012 11.95 -37.60 -11.49
N GLN A 1013 12.70 -37.22 -10.46
CA GLN A 1013 13.81 -36.29 -10.52
C GLN A 1013 14.99 -36.78 -9.72
N SER A 1014 16.22 -36.40 -10.15
CA SER A 1014 17.47 -36.67 -9.43
C SER A 1014 18.23 -35.37 -9.21
N PHE A 1015 18.84 -35.24 -8.04
CA PHE A 1015 19.70 -34.15 -7.66
C PHE A 1015 20.85 -34.61 -6.78
N GLU A 1016 21.89 -33.81 -6.64
CA GLU A 1016 23.07 -34.14 -5.86
C GLU A 1016 23.58 -32.92 -5.11
N PHE A 1017 23.79 -33.08 -3.81
CA PHE A 1017 24.48 -32.11 -2.96
C PHE A 1017 25.79 -32.72 -2.47
N THR A 1018 26.82 -31.88 -2.29
CA THR A 1018 28.08 -32.27 -1.69
C THR A 1018 28.28 -31.44 -0.43
N LEU A 1019 28.54 -32.11 0.68
CA LEU A 1019 28.79 -31.52 1.99
C LEU A 1019 30.27 -31.72 2.35
N TYR A 1020 30.95 -30.61 2.59
CA TYR A 1020 32.35 -30.58 3.04
C TYR A 1020 32.38 -30.10 4.49
N PRO A 1021 32.68 -30.94 5.48
CA PRO A 1021 33.03 -30.42 6.79
C PRO A 1021 34.27 -29.53 6.70
N VAL A 1022 34.24 -28.38 7.34
CA VAL A 1022 35.28 -27.33 7.30
C VAL A 1022 35.69 -26.88 8.70
N LYS A 1023 36.94 -26.41 8.82
CA LYS A 1023 37.52 -25.79 10.01
C LYS A 1023 37.95 -24.35 9.69
#